data_b9aab562148ba8b75c8c4f7cac7b4926
#
_entry.id   b9aab562148ba8b75c8c4f7cac7b4926
#
_cell.length_a   1.000
_cell.length_b   1.000
_cell.length_c   1.000
_cell.angle_alpha   90.00
_cell.angle_beta   90.00
_cell.angle_gamma   90.00
#
_symmetry.space_group_name_H-M   'P 1'
#
loop_
_entity.id
_entity.type
_entity.pdbx_description
1 polymer ?
#
loop_
_entity_poly.entity_id
_entity_poly.type
_entity_poly.pdbx_seq_one_letter_code
_entity_poly.pdbx_strand_id
1 'polypeptide(L)'
;FESLNSTGLDLSQADLVRNYVLMGLPTKEQEHIYKNYWYPMEESFEGRGQSDQFDRFMRDYLTLQSKSGSIPKLSDVYNSFKAYLDRQVGIPVAGIMADVYRYSKYYTRLVLGQEPDTDIKRALVDISTLRVDVAYPFLLEIYEDYEQGRLPKAEFIEILRLIESYVFRRAICGIPPNSLNKTFATLGREIDRDRYLESLKLAFVRKDGYKRFPSNQEFRKELIVKDIYNFRNRRYLLDKLENYQRPKEMVDPDNYTIEHILPQNPKLSEAWQQSLGENWKEIQSTYLHTLGNLTLTGYNPEYSDRAFTEKRDIEHGFKVSPLFLNQGLGQLEDWGEAEIQLRAEKLADWALQLWRYPQVDVVDEELNAQSTLMQVFPYEAVLQSAKRYIQEIVDLIGYDKVEHIFAITHCASNAITINLGQWTVLGFQRKGDGLSACFALAYDSPKAAEEVAFDNISFTKVEAFSDRWTGDKSVHLATLDWDEQVCLPQAFLDSWKMAILHACQTFKGWTASSYMNYHQPELAQALVAETARSRHADYLQGEVGALFEALRRRILELDGAVREEFFKSYIAYKTSTNFVDVVPQRSRLRLSLNMKFSEVNDPKGLCKDITGVGRWGNGDVEIGLESMGQLDDTMALIRQSFEKHSDEKLSGLAVAV
;
A
#
# COMPACT_ATOMS: atom_id res chain seq x y z
N PHE A 1 -20.87 -2.89 35.51
CA PHE A 1 -20.03 -3.74 34.63
C PHE A 1 -18.78 -2.99 34.17
N GLU A 2 -18.93 -1.78 33.63
CA GLU A 2 -17.78 -0.92 33.27
C GLU A 2 -16.89 -0.60 34.48
N SER A 3 -17.45 -0.63 35.71
CA SER A 3 -16.70 -0.46 36.97
C SER A 3 -16.03 -1.74 37.49
N LEU A 4 -16.38 -2.92 36.99
CA LEU A 4 -15.74 -4.19 37.39
C LEU A 4 -14.39 -4.43 36.67
N ASN A 5 -14.14 -3.76 35.55
CA ASN A 5 -12.82 -3.72 34.90
C ASN A 5 -11.72 -3.08 35.77
N SER A 6 -12.11 -2.39 36.83
CA SER A 6 -11.14 -1.80 37.78
C SER A 6 -10.61 -2.82 38.83
N THR A 7 -11.06 -4.06 38.84
CA THR A 7 -10.76 -5.06 39.86
C THR A 7 -9.91 -6.26 39.39
N GLY A 8 -9.26 -6.20 38.21
CA GLY A 8 -8.12 -7.06 37.97
C GLY A 8 -8.24 -8.23 37.00
N LEU A 9 -9.30 -8.34 36.19
CA LEU A 9 -9.36 -9.20 35.00
C LEU A 9 -9.66 -8.33 33.77
N ASP A 10 -8.69 -8.19 32.89
CA ASP A 10 -8.89 -7.51 31.60
C ASP A 10 -9.84 -8.35 30.72
N LEU A 11 -11.10 -7.94 30.66
CA LEU A 11 -12.07 -8.52 29.74
C LEU A 11 -11.71 -8.16 28.30
N SER A 12 -11.80 -9.12 27.39
CA SER A 12 -11.67 -8.85 25.96
C SER A 12 -12.79 -7.93 25.46
N GLN A 13 -12.61 -7.31 24.31
CA GLN A 13 -13.65 -6.49 23.69
C GLN A 13 -14.89 -7.34 23.36
N ALA A 14 -14.70 -8.60 22.95
CA ALA A 14 -15.78 -9.55 22.71
C ALA A 14 -16.57 -9.86 23.99
N ASP A 15 -15.90 -10.04 25.14
CA ASP A 15 -16.57 -10.24 26.43
C ASP A 15 -17.47 -9.05 26.80
N LEU A 16 -16.97 -7.83 26.59
CA LEU A 16 -17.74 -6.62 26.83
C LEU A 16 -18.97 -6.55 25.91
N VAL A 17 -18.83 -6.92 24.64
CA VAL A 17 -19.93 -7.00 23.68
C VAL A 17 -20.95 -8.05 24.12
N ARG A 18 -20.51 -9.28 24.51
CA ARG A 18 -21.39 -10.32 25.02
C ARG A 18 -22.24 -9.83 26.16
N ASN A 19 -21.59 -9.25 27.16
CA ASN A 19 -22.26 -8.79 28.35
C ASN A 19 -23.29 -7.69 28.01
N TYR A 20 -22.94 -6.76 27.13
CA TYR A 20 -23.84 -5.71 26.69
C TYR A 20 -25.06 -6.26 25.93
N VAL A 21 -24.86 -7.23 25.03
CA VAL A 21 -25.93 -7.85 24.25
C VAL A 21 -26.91 -8.61 25.16
N LEU A 22 -26.41 -9.32 26.16
CA LEU A 22 -27.26 -10.14 27.06
C LEU A 22 -27.92 -9.33 28.16
N MET A 23 -27.31 -8.18 28.58
CA MET A 23 -27.89 -7.32 29.59
C MET A 23 -29.19 -6.69 29.10
N GLY A 24 -30.21 -6.74 29.98
CA GLY A 24 -31.49 -6.09 29.70
C GLY A 24 -32.49 -6.94 28.88
N LEU A 25 -32.09 -8.12 28.42
CA LEU A 25 -33.00 -9.06 27.76
C LEU A 25 -33.70 -9.99 28.75
N PRO A 26 -34.91 -10.46 28.44
CA PRO A 26 -35.56 -11.54 29.21
C PRO A 26 -34.71 -12.82 29.24
N THR A 27 -34.68 -13.55 30.32
CA THR A 27 -33.85 -14.75 30.53
C THR A 27 -33.92 -15.75 29.37
N LYS A 28 -35.12 -15.99 28.82
CA LYS A 28 -35.31 -16.91 27.69
C LYS A 28 -34.59 -16.42 26.42
N GLU A 29 -34.59 -15.12 26.17
CA GLU A 29 -33.89 -14.54 25.03
C GLU A 29 -32.38 -14.53 25.24
N GLN A 30 -31.92 -14.26 26.47
CA GLN A 30 -30.50 -14.40 26.83
C GLN A 30 -30.00 -15.81 26.54
N GLU A 31 -30.72 -16.83 27.05
CA GLU A 31 -30.36 -18.24 26.82
C GLU A 31 -30.37 -18.59 25.32
N HIS A 32 -31.37 -18.11 24.58
CA HIS A 32 -31.48 -18.36 23.15
C HIS A 32 -30.28 -17.78 22.39
N ILE A 33 -29.96 -16.50 22.62
CA ILE A 33 -28.85 -15.82 21.97
C ILE A 33 -27.52 -16.47 22.35
N TYR A 34 -27.30 -16.73 23.62
CA TYR A 34 -26.07 -17.34 24.08
C TYR A 34 -25.86 -18.74 23.49
N LYS A 35 -26.83 -19.64 23.60
CA LYS A 35 -26.70 -21.03 23.15
C LYS A 35 -26.64 -21.19 21.65
N ASN A 36 -27.39 -20.37 20.88
CA ASN A 36 -27.49 -20.55 19.43
C ASN A 36 -26.50 -19.71 18.61
N TYR A 37 -25.98 -18.60 19.15
CA TYR A 37 -25.10 -17.70 18.42
C TYR A 37 -23.79 -17.46 19.16
N TRP A 38 -23.83 -17.00 20.41
CA TRP A 38 -22.60 -16.55 21.07
C TRP A 38 -21.66 -17.70 21.43
N TYR A 39 -22.15 -18.71 22.15
CA TYR A 39 -21.32 -19.85 22.56
C TYR A 39 -20.69 -20.60 21.39
N PRO A 40 -21.39 -20.88 20.28
CA PRO A 40 -20.76 -21.45 19.08
C PRO A 40 -19.69 -20.56 18.45
N MET A 41 -19.80 -19.22 18.57
CA MET A 41 -18.72 -18.32 18.14
C MET A 41 -17.51 -18.43 19.07
N GLU A 42 -17.70 -18.32 20.38
CA GLU A 42 -16.63 -18.52 21.37
C GLU A 42 -15.88 -19.83 21.11
N GLU A 43 -16.60 -20.95 21.02
CA GLU A 43 -16.04 -22.27 20.78
C GLU A 43 -15.20 -22.31 19.47
N SER A 44 -15.66 -21.63 18.41
CA SER A 44 -14.96 -21.59 17.12
C SER A 44 -13.67 -20.77 17.14
N PHE A 45 -13.58 -19.79 18.07
CA PHE A 45 -12.39 -18.96 18.29
C PHE A 45 -11.51 -19.44 19.45
N GLU A 46 -12.02 -20.33 20.34
CA GLU A 46 -11.24 -20.96 21.39
C GLU A 46 -10.29 -22.01 20.82
N GLY A 47 -9.01 -21.84 21.06
CA GLY A 47 -7.99 -22.82 20.71
C GLY A 47 -6.80 -22.23 19.95
N ARG A 48 -5.59 -22.50 20.45
CA ARG A 48 -4.29 -22.14 19.86
C ARG A 48 -3.75 -20.73 20.14
N GLY A 49 -3.97 -20.17 21.35
CA GLY A 49 -3.29 -18.93 21.77
C GLY A 49 -3.74 -17.68 20.99
N GLN A 50 -4.97 -17.65 20.51
CA GLN A 50 -5.52 -16.58 19.66
C GLN A 50 -6.64 -15.80 20.38
N SER A 51 -6.41 -15.38 21.61
CA SER A 51 -7.40 -14.66 22.44
C SER A 51 -7.94 -13.37 21.79
N ASP A 52 -7.21 -12.77 20.84
CA ASP A 52 -7.61 -11.53 20.17
C ASP A 52 -8.32 -11.74 18.80
N GLN A 53 -8.45 -12.98 18.33
CA GLN A 53 -9.06 -13.25 17.01
C GLN A 53 -10.56 -12.92 17.00
N PHE A 54 -11.25 -13.14 18.11
CA PHE A 54 -12.65 -12.77 18.20
C PHE A 54 -12.83 -11.25 18.18
N ASP A 55 -11.98 -10.51 18.91
CA ASP A 55 -11.99 -9.04 18.89
C ASP A 55 -11.67 -8.51 17.46
N ARG A 56 -10.73 -9.15 16.75
CA ARG A 56 -10.41 -8.82 15.35
C ARG A 56 -11.57 -9.09 14.41
N PHE A 57 -12.22 -10.24 14.56
CA PHE A 57 -13.44 -10.53 13.81
C PHE A 57 -14.51 -9.46 14.04
N MET A 58 -14.79 -9.09 15.28
CA MET A 58 -15.78 -8.07 15.61
C MET A 58 -15.42 -6.71 15.00
N ARG A 59 -14.14 -6.34 15.04
CA ARG A 59 -13.63 -5.11 14.36
C ARG A 59 -13.90 -5.15 12.86
N ASP A 60 -13.59 -6.27 12.22
CA ASP A 60 -13.68 -6.42 10.76
C ASP A 60 -15.15 -6.48 10.31
N TYR A 61 -16.00 -7.12 11.09
CA TYR A 61 -17.46 -7.09 10.91
C TYR A 61 -18.01 -5.66 11.03
N LEU A 62 -17.60 -4.89 12.02
CA LEU A 62 -18.02 -3.51 12.20
C LEU A 62 -17.49 -2.59 11.07
N THR A 63 -16.31 -2.88 10.56
CA THR A 63 -15.76 -2.19 9.40
C THR A 63 -16.62 -2.41 8.16
N LEU A 64 -17.05 -3.65 7.93
CA LEU A 64 -17.96 -4.00 6.85
C LEU A 64 -19.32 -3.28 6.98
N GLN A 65 -19.87 -3.20 8.22
CA GLN A 65 -21.14 -2.52 8.49
C GLN A 65 -21.04 -0.98 8.43
N SER A 66 -19.83 -0.44 8.35
CA SER A 66 -19.62 1.01 8.30
C SER A 66 -19.83 1.59 6.91
N LYS A 67 -20.86 2.44 6.74
CA LYS A 67 -21.12 3.16 5.47
C LYS A 67 -19.97 4.10 5.07
N SER A 68 -19.14 4.54 5.99
CA SER A 68 -18.00 5.44 5.72
C SER A 68 -16.69 4.68 5.47
N GLY A 69 -16.65 3.34 5.68
CA GLY A 69 -15.41 2.57 5.69
C GLY A 69 -14.53 2.88 6.90
N SER A 70 -15.13 3.37 7.99
CA SER A 70 -14.43 3.62 9.24
C SER A 70 -13.98 2.28 9.85
N ILE A 71 -12.72 2.21 10.24
CA ILE A 71 -12.10 1.03 10.85
C ILE A 71 -11.95 1.32 12.35
N PRO A 72 -12.70 0.63 13.23
CA PRO A 72 -12.55 0.80 14.67
C PRO A 72 -11.15 0.39 15.15
N LYS A 73 -10.64 1.07 16.17
CA LYS A 73 -9.47 0.56 16.90
C LYS A 73 -9.85 -0.72 17.61
N LEU A 74 -8.92 -1.66 17.74
CA LEU A 74 -9.21 -2.94 18.44
C LEU A 74 -9.66 -2.70 19.88
N SER A 75 -9.08 -1.73 20.57
CA SER A 75 -9.47 -1.33 21.93
C SER A 75 -10.82 -0.60 22.04
N ASP A 76 -11.46 -0.27 20.90
CA ASP A 76 -12.71 0.49 20.86
C ASP A 76 -13.85 -0.29 20.16
N VAL A 77 -13.68 -1.59 19.99
CA VAL A 77 -14.65 -2.48 19.34
C VAL A 77 -15.98 -2.47 20.10
N TYR A 78 -15.94 -2.53 21.42
CA TYR A 78 -17.13 -2.49 22.27
C TYR A 78 -17.97 -1.23 22.05
N ASN A 79 -17.36 -0.03 22.12
CA ASN A 79 -18.09 1.22 21.93
C ASN A 79 -18.62 1.34 20.50
N SER A 80 -17.85 0.89 19.53
CA SER A 80 -18.24 0.86 18.11
C SER A 80 -19.42 -0.07 17.88
N PHE A 81 -19.45 -1.25 18.54
CA PHE A 81 -20.56 -2.18 18.47
C PHE A 81 -21.83 -1.62 19.13
N LYS A 82 -21.69 -0.98 20.27
CA LYS A 82 -22.79 -0.29 20.96
C LYS A 82 -23.41 0.77 20.04
N ALA A 83 -22.60 1.63 19.45
CA ALA A 83 -23.06 2.63 18.49
C ALA A 83 -23.65 2.01 17.21
N TYR A 84 -23.19 0.85 16.79
CA TYR A 84 -23.79 0.08 15.69
C TYR A 84 -25.19 -0.40 16.06
N LEU A 85 -25.34 -1.02 17.24
CA LEU A 85 -26.62 -1.54 17.74
C LEU A 85 -27.67 -0.44 17.88
N ASP A 86 -27.30 0.73 18.44
CA ASP A 86 -28.19 1.88 18.62
C ASP A 86 -28.76 2.40 17.26
N ARG A 87 -28.06 2.17 16.17
CA ARG A 87 -28.51 2.53 14.82
C ARG A 87 -29.46 1.51 14.18
N GLN A 88 -29.54 0.28 14.73
CA GLN A 88 -30.38 -0.81 14.21
C GLN A 88 -31.82 -0.74 14.73
N VAL A 89 -32.47 0.42 14.56
CA VAL A 89 -33.83 0.65 15.06
C VAL A 89 -34.81 -0.35 14.45
N GLY A 90 -35.54 -1.08 15.30
CA GLY A 90 -36.59 -2.02 14.88
C GLY A 90 -36.08 -3.43 14.49
N ILE A 91 -34.78 -3.68 14.55
CA ILE A 91 -34.23 -5.04 14.33
C ILE A 91 -34.06 -5.72 15.70
N PRO A 92 -34.64 -6.91 15.91
CA PRO A 92 -34.45 -7.67 17.17
C PRO A 92 -32.95 -7.99 17.34
N VAL A 93 -32.47 -7.93 18.59
CA VAL A 93 -31.08 -8.26 18.94
C VAL A 93 -30.69 -9.66 18.46
N ALA A 94 -31.60 -10.63 18.58
CA ALA A 94 -31.40 -11.99 18.07
C ALA A 94 -31.13 -12.03 16.55
N GLY A 95 -31.77 -11.17 15.76
CA GLY A 95 -31.53 -11.05 14.32
C GLY A 95 -30.13 -10.50 14.02
N ILE A 96 -29.68 -9.50 14.79
CA ILE A 96 -28.33 -8.94 14.66
C ILE A 96 -27.29 -10.01 15.05
N MET A 97 -27.53 -10.76 16.13
CA MET A 97 -26.62 -11.82 16.56
C MET A 97 -26.57 -13.01 15.60
N ALA A 98 -27.68 -13.31 14.93
CA ALA A 98 -27.70 -14.31 13.85
C ALA A 98 -26.83 -13.86 12.67
N ASP A 99 -26.85 -12.56 12.33
CA ASP A 99 -26.00 -11.98 11.30
C ASP A 99 -24.51 -12.04 11.70
N VAL A 100 -24.16 -11.58 12.89
CA VAL A 100 -22.79 -11.69 13.43
C VAL A 100 -22.30 -13.14 13.39
N TYR A 101 -23.14 -14.10 13.85
CA TYR A 101 -22.79 -15.52 13.84
C TYR A 101 -22.57 -16.07 12.42
N ARG A 102 -23.36 -15.63 11.42
CA ARG A 102 -23.17 -16.00 10.03
C ARG A 102 -21.80 -15.54 9.53
N TYR A 103 -21.44 -14.28 9.76
CA TYR A 103 -20.13 -13.75 9.38
C TYR A 103 -18.97 -14.35 10.16
N SER A 104 -19.17 -14.76 11.40
CA SER A 104 -18.12 -15.44 12.17
C SER A 104 -17.73 -16.77 11.52
N LYS A 105 -18.67 -17.52 10.92
CA LYS A 105 -18.38 -18.74 10.16
C LYS A 105 -17.54 -18.45 8.93
N TYR A 106 -17.80 -17.34 8.23
CA TYR A 106 -16.96 -16.94 7.11
C TYR A 106 -15.57 -16.57 7.58
N TYR A 107 -15.48 -15.83 8.68
CA TYR A 107 -14.19 -15.45 9.23
C TYR A 107 -13.35 -16.66 9.64
N THR A 108 -13.92 -17.67 10.28
CA THR A 108 -13.20 -18.90 10.63
C THR A 108 -12.72 -19.66 9.40
N ARG A 109 -13.48 -19.69 8.33
CA ARG A 109 -13.05 -20.26 7.05
C ARG A 109 -11.89 -19.47 6.41
N LEU A 110 -12.00 -18.13 6.42
CA LEU A 110 -11.02 -17.22 5.84
C LEU A 110 -9.69 -17.22 6.61
N VAL A 111 -9.76 -17.15 7.95
CA VAL A 111 -8.60 -16.85 8.81
C VAL A 111 -8.05 -18.09 9.50
N LEU A 112 -8.93 -19.00 9.94
CA LEU A 112 -8.54 -20.20 10.69
C LEU A 112 -8.37 -21.45 9.79
N GLY A 113 -8.41 -21.28 8.46
CA GLY A 113 -8.18 -22.34 7.49
C GLY A 113 -9.25 -23.45 7.48
N GLN A 114 -10.47 -23.14 7.96
CA GLN A 114 -11.59 -24.09 8.03
C GLN A 114 -12.42 -24.16 6.74
N GLU A 115 -11.90 -23.63 5.64
CA GLU A 115 -12.55 -23.70 4.32
C GLU A 115 -12.59 -25.14 3.82
N PRO A 116 -13.80 -25.70 3.53
CA PRO A 116 -13.96 -27.07 3.07
C PRO A 116 -13.59 -27.26 1.59
N ASP A 117 -13.78 -26.23 0.76
CA ASP A 117 -13.45 -26.30 -0.66
C ASP A 117 -11.94 -26.14 -0.87
N THR A 118 -11.31 -27.12 -1.49
CA THR A 118 -9.84 -27.18 -1.64
C THR A 118 -9.27 -26.06 -2.51
N ASP A 119 -10.00 -25.60 -3.54
CA ASP A 119 -9.51 -24.56 -4.45
C ASP A 119 -9.62 -23.18 -3.80
N ILE A 120 -10.74 -22.93 -3.12
CA ILE A 120 -10.94 -21.70 -2.33
C ILE A 120 -9.94 -21.67 -1.19
N LYS A 121 -9.78 -22.77 -0.46
CA LYS A 121 -8.81 -22.89 0.65
C LYS A 121 -7.41 -22.53 0.20
N ARG A 122 -6.96 -23.07 -0.95
CA ARG A 122 -5.63 -22.75 -1.51
C ARG A 122 -5.47 -21.26 -1.79
N ALA A 123 -6.48 -20.61 -2.38
CA ALA A 123 -6.43 -19.18 -2.65
C ALA A 123 -6.39 -18.35 -1.36
N LEU A 124 -7.13 -18.76 -0.32
CA LEU A 124 -7.13 -18.09 0.98
C LEU A 124 -5.82 -18.27 1.75
N VAL A 125 -5.20 -19.46 1.68
CA VAL A 125 -3.87 -19.72 2.26
C VAL A 125 -2.81 -18.81 1.63
N ASP A 126 -2.85 -18.62 0.31
CA ASP A 126 -1.96 -17.71 -0.39
C ASP A 126 -2.09 -16.26 0.11
N ILE A 127 -3.33 -15.77 0.27
CA ILE A 127 -3.61 -14.43 0.81
C ILE A 127 -3.14 -14.32 2.27
N SER A 128 -3.42 -15.33 3.11
CA SER A 128 -3.02 -15.33 4.52
C SER A 128 -1.50 -15.33 4.69
N THR A 129 -0.78 -16.03 3.81
CA THR A 129 0.70 -16.05 3.78
C THR A 129 1.28 -14.66 3.52
N LEU A 130 0.58 -13.83 2.74
CA LEU A 130 0.95 -12.44 2.49
C LEU A 130 0.64 -11.52 3.69
N ARG A 131 -0.07 -12.01 4.71
CA ARG A 131 -0.46 -11.30 5.94
C ARG A 131 -1.17 -9.98 5.68
N VAL A 132 -2.27 -10.04 4.91
CA VAL A 132 -3.07 -8.89 4.49
C VAL A 132 -4.40 -8.87 5.25
N ASP A 133 -4.32 -8.82 6.57
CA ASP A 133 -5.50 -8.82 7.46
C ASP A 133 -6.48 -7.69 7.14
N VAL A 134 -5.98 -6.60 6.59
CA VAL A 134 -6.78 -5.43 6.16
C VAL A 134 -7.74 -5.73 5.02
N ALA A 135 -7.58 -6.86 4.33
CA ALA A 135 -8.50 -7.31 3.28
C ALA A 135 -9.72 -8.05 3.87
N TYR A 136 -9.68 -8.48 5.13
CA TYR A 136 -10.75 -9.32 5.71
C TYR A 136 -12.15 -8.70 5.67
N PRO A 137 -12.35 -7.40 5.93
CA PRO A 137 -13.69 -6.82 5.77
C PRO A 137 -14.25 -7.00 4.36
N PHE A 138 -13.42 -6.78 3.33
CA PHE A 138 -13.82 -6.99 1.94
C PHE A 138 -14.00 -8.49 1.61
N LEU A 139 -13.12 -9.35 2.11
CA LEU A 139 -13.24 -10.79 1.92
C LEU A 139 -14.52 -11.35 2.56
N LEU A 140 -14.95 -10.83 3.70
CA LEU A 140 -16.22 -11.19 4.33
C LEU A 140 -17.41 -10.79 3.45
N GLU A 141 -17.37 -9.62 2.82
CA GLU A 141 -18.42 -9.16 1.92
C GLU A 141 -18.56 -10.08 0.70
N ILE A 142 -17.45 -10.36 0.00
CA ILE A 142 -17.50 -11.21 -1.19
C ILE A 142 -17.79 -12.68 -0.84
N TYR A 143 -17.42 -13.14 0.35
CA TYR A 143 -17.74 -14.47 0.84
C TYR A 143 -19.25 -14.63 1.06
N GLU A 144 -19.91 -13.61 1.65
CA GLU A 144 -21.37 -13.56 1.76
C GLU A 144 -22.04 -13.63 0.39
N ASP A 145 -21.55 -12.85 -0.59
CA ASP A 145 -22.09 -12.86 -1.94
C ASP A 145 -21.91 -14.24 -2.62
N TYR A 146 -20.81 -14.93 -2.35
CA TYR A 146 -20.58 -16.31 -2.79
C TYR A 146 -21.55 -17.31 -2.15
N GLU A 147 -21.69 -17.30 -0.82
CA GLU A 147 -22.59 -18.22 -0.09
C GLU A 147 -24.07 -17.98 -0.42
N GLN A 148 -24.44 -16.75 -0.79
CA GLN A 148 -25.79 -16.41 -1.25
C GLN A 148 -26.03 -16.73 -2.74
N GLY A 149 -25.04 -17.28 -3.43
CA GLY A 149 -25.13 -17.61 -4.87
C GLY A 149 -25.15 -16.40 -5.81
N ARG A 150 -24.83 -15.20 -5.33
CA ARG A 150 -24.70 -13.99 -6.16
C ARG A 150 -23.36 -13.96 -6.89
N LEU A 151 -22.34 -14.60 -6.34
CA LEU A 151 -21.01 -14.69 -6.92
C LEU A 151 -20.66 -16.15 -7.23
N PRO A 152 -20.48 -16.54 -8.50
CA PRO A 152 -20.09 -17.89 -8.89
C PRO A 152 -18.71 -18.29 -8.32
N LYS A 153 -18.52 -19.58 -7.95
CA LYS A 153 -17.24 -20.09 -7.41
C LYS A 153 -16.03 -19.71 -8.26
N ALA A 154 -16.13 -19.83 -9.59
CA ALA A 154 -15.01 -19.54 -10.47
C ALA A 154 -14.58 -18.07 -10.38
N GLU A 155 -15.55 -17.14 -10.39
CA GLU A 155 -15.27 -15.72 -10.23
C GLU A 155 -14.76 -15.39 -8.82
N PHE A 156 -15.31 -16.02 -7.79
CA PHE A 156 -14.83 -15.86 -6.41
C PHE A 156 -13.35 -16.22 -6.30
N ILE A 157 -12.93 -17.36 -6.86
CA ILE A 157 -11.51 -17.77 -6.89
C ILE A 157 -10.68 -16.76 -7.68
N GLU A 158 -11.17 -16.27 -8.83
CA GLU A 158 -10.46 -15.27 -9.64
C GLU A 158 -10.28 -13.95 -8.88
N ILE A 159 -11.29 -13.52 -8.12
CA ILE A 159 -11.21 -12.35 -7.23
C ILE A 159 -10.15 -12.55 -6.16
N LEU A 160 -10.10 -13.72 -5.51
CA LEU A 160 -9.06 -14.02 -4.52
C LEU A 160 -7.67 -13.95 -5.14
N ARG A 161 -7.49 -14.49 -6.36
CA ARG A 161 -6.23 -14.40 -7.12
C ARG A 161 -5.88 -12.98 -7.52
N LEU A 162 -6.86 -12.16 -7.83
CA LEU A 162 -6.66 -10.75 -8.15
C LEU A 162 -6.18 -9.95 -6.92
N ILE A 163 -6.76 -10.22 -5.74
CA ILE A 163 -6.33 -9.62 -4.47
C ILE A 163 -4.90 -10.07 -4.14
N GLU A 164 -4.59 -11.36 -4.25
CA GLU A 164 -3.25 -11.91 -4.09
C GLU A 164 -2.24 -11.18 -4.98
N SER A 165 -2.55 -11.06 -6.27
CA SER A 165 -1.71 -10.38 -7.25
C SER A 165 -1.50 -8.91 -6.91
N TYR A 166 -2.58 -8.19 -6.59
CA TYR A 166 -2.52 -6.78 -6.21
C TYR A 166 -1.55 -6.54 -5.05
N VAL A 167 -1.71 -7.33 -3.99
CA VAL A 167 -0.90 -7.20 -2.77
C VAL A 167 0.55 -7.58 -3.04
N PHE A 168 0.77 -8.72 -3.70
CA PHE A 168 2.13 -9.21 -3.94
C PHE A 168 2.92 -8.31 -4.89
N ARG A 169 2.31 -7.85 -5.99
CA ARG A 169 2.96 -6.91 -6.91
C ARG A 169 3.36 -5.62 -6.21
N ARG A 170 2.49 -5.08 -5.36
CA ARG A 170 2.81 -3.88 -4.56
C ARG A 170 3.99 -4.12 -3.62
N ALA A 171 4.06 -5.29 -2.98
CA ALA A 171 5.17 -5.64 -2.10
C ALA A 171 6.50 -5.77 -2.89
N ILE A 172 6.48 -6.33 -4.08
CA ILE A 172 7.65 -6.37 -4.98
C ILE A 172 8.08 -4.96 -5.38
N CYS A 173 7.14 -4.10 -5.77
CA CYS A 173 7.42 -2.72 -6.20
C CYS A 173 7.68 -1.76 -5.02
N GLY A 174 7.78 -2.25 -3.79
CA GLY A 174 8.07 -1.42 -2.62
C GLY A 174 7.00 -0.37 -2.30
N ILE A 175 5.75 -0.60 -2.74
CA ILE A 175 4.66 0.33 -2.46
C ILE A 175 4.19 0.11 -1.02
N PRO A 176 4.18 1.16 -0.18
CA PRO A 176 3.80 1.06 1.21
C PRO A 176 2.39 0.47 1.41
N PRO A 177 2.18 -0.43 2.41
CA PRO A 177 0.89 -1.07 2.64
C PRO A 177 -0.16 -0.14 3.27
N ASN A 178 0.21 1.06 3.72
CA ASN A 178 -0.66 1.99 4.47
C ASN A 178 -1.98 2.32 3.76
N SER A 179 -1.99 2.31 2.41
CA SER A 179 -3.20 2.57 1.63
C SER A 179 -4.14 1.37 1.53
N LEU A 180 -3.67 0.15 1.86
CA LEU A 180 -4.47 -1.07 1.71
C LEU A 180 -5.69 -1.08 2.62
N ASN A 181 -5.55 -0.62 3.88
CA ASN A 181 -6.66 -0.53 4.83
C ASN A 181 -7.87 0.14 4.21
N LYS A 182 -7.66 1.34 3.67
CA LYS A 182 -8.74 2.13 3.11
C LYS A 182 -9.19 1.61 1.75
N THR A 183 -8.27 1.10 0.95
CA THR A 183 -8.61 0.48 -0.32
C THR A 183 -9.61 -0.66 -0.10
N PHE A 184 -9.32 -1.61 0.79
CA PHE A 184 -10.22 -2.74 1.03
C PHE A 184 -11.49 -2.36 1.80
N ALA A 185 -11.43 -1.39 2.73
CA ALA A 185 -12.63 -0.93 3.45
C ALA A 185 -13.67 -0.24 2.55
N THR A 186 -13.31 0.19 1.35
CA THR A 186 -14.21 0.89 0.42
C THR A 186 -14.42 0.17 -0.90
N LEU A 187 -13.65 -0.88 -1.18
CA LEU A 187 -13.62 -1.55 -2.48
C LEU A 187 -14.98 -2.15 -2.87
N GLY A 188 -15.73 -2.72 -1.91
CA GLY A 188 -17.06 -3.29 -2.15
C GLY A 188 -18.09 -2.30 -2.70
N ARG A 189 -17.87 -0.99 -2.51
CA ARG A 189 -18.75 0.05 -3.05
C ARG A 189 -18.49 0.40 -4.50
N GLU A 190 -17.32 0.02 -4.99
CA GLU A 190 -16.91 0.24 -6.38
C GLU A 190 -17.36 -0.92 -7.28
N ILE A 191 -18.00 -1.96 -6.70
CA ILE A 191 -18.42 -3.18 -7.39
C ILE A 191 -19.87 -3.04 -7.86
N ASP A 192 -20.06 -3.29 -9.14
CA ASP A 192 -21.35 -3.60 -9.74
C ASP A 192 -21.62 -5.11 -9.60
N ARG A 193 -22.63 -5.49 -8.82
CA ARG A 193 -22.92 -6.90 -8.54
C ARG A 193 -23.46 -7.68 -9.75
N ASP A 194 -23.95 -6.99 -10.79
CA ASP A 194 -24.38 -7.60 -12.03
C ASP A 194 -23.19 -7.90 -12.96
N ARG A 195 -22.04 -7.20 -12.74
CA ARG A 195 -20.77 -7.34 -13.48
C ARG A 195 -19.61 -7.46 -12.49
N TYR A 196 -19.70 -8.43 -11.61
CA TYR A 196 -18.89 -8.47 -10.37
C TYR A 196 -17.39 -8.42 -10.64
N LEU A 197 -16.87 -9.41 -11.36
CA LEU A 197 -15.42 -9.54 -11.62
C LEU A 197 -14.89 -8.40 -12.49
N GLU A 198 -15.65 -8.00 -13.52
CA GLU A 198 -15.23 -6.91 -14.43
C GLU A 198 -15.16 -5.57 -13.72
N SER A 199 -16.19 -5.22 -12.93
CA SER A 199 -16.21 -3.98 -12.17
C SER A 199 -15.09 -3.93 -11.12
N LEU A 200 -14.75 -5.06 -10.51
CA LEU A 200 -13.64 -5.15 -9.59
C LEU A 200 -12.28 -4.99 -10.30
N LYS A 201 -12.08 -5.64 -11.45
CA LYS A 201 -10.89 -5.46 -12.28
C LYS A 201 -10.71 -3.98 -12.64
N LEU A 202 -11.79 -3.34 -13.08
CA LEU A 202 -11.81 -1.92 -13.42
C LEU A 202 -11.49 -1.03 -12.21
N ALA A 203 -12.09 -1.34 -11.03
CA ALA A 203 -11.81 -0.62 -9.80
C ALA A 203 -10.32 -0.68 -9.42
N PHE A 204 -9.64 -1.82 -9.62
CA PHE A 204 -8.21 -1.94 -9.39
C PHE A 204 -7.35 -1.20 -10.42
N VAL A 205 -7.70 -1.27 -11.70
CA VAL A 205 -6.96 -0.59 -12.78
C VAL A 205 -7.02 0.93 -12.63
N ARG A 206 -8.16 1.46 -12.15
CA ARG A 206 -8.36 2.90 -11.91
C ARG A 206 -7.60 3.45 -10.69
N LYS A 207 -7.02 2.58 -9.86
CA LYS A 207 -6.24 3.05 -8.71
C LYS A 207 -4.89 3.59 -9.17
N ASP A 208 -4.57 4.77 -8.69
CA ASP A 208 -3.35 5.51 -9.01
C ASP A 208 -2.44 5.73 -7.78
N GLY A 209 -1.32 6.38 -7.97
CA GLY A 209 -0.37 6.75 -6.93
C GLY A 209 -0.03 5.58 -6.01
N TYR A 210 -0.19 5.79 -4.70
CA TYR A 210 0.07 4.77 -3.68
C TYR A 210 -0.97 3.64 -3.62
N LYS A 211 -2.09 3.76 -4.33
CA LYS A 211 -3.11 2.72 -4.42
C LYS A 211 -3.01 1.91 -5.71
N ARG A 212 -2.14 2.31 -6.65
CA ARG A 212 -2.05 1.70 -7.97
C ARG A 212 -1.83 0.19 -7.92
N PHE A 213 -2.33 -0.48 -8.90
CA PHE A 213 -1.97 -1.86 -9.23
C PHE A 213 -0.71 -1.81 -10.12
N PRO A 214 0.45 -2.31 -9.70
CA PRO A 214 1.67 -2.23 -10.50
C PRO A 214 1.52 -2.93 -11.85
N SER A 215 1.89 -2.24 -12.91
CA SER A 215 1.83 -2.76 -14.28
C SER A 215 2.77 -3.96 -14.47
N ASN A 216 2.61 -4.69 -15.57
CA ASN A 216 3.51 -5.80 -15.91
C ASN A 216 4.95 -5.33 -16.08
N GLN A 217 5.16 -4.16 -16.67
CA GLN A 217 6.50 -3.59 -16.88
C GLN A 217 7.14 -3.20 -15.54
N GLU A 218 6.41 -2.50 -14.67
CA GLU A 218 6.88 -2.10 -13.34
C GLU A 218 7.23 -3.33 -12.50
N PHE A 219 6.30 -4.28 -12.38
CA PHE A 219 6.49 -5.49 -11.60
C PHE A 219 7.68 -6.34 -12.07
N ARG A 220 7.80 -6.54 -13.39
CA ARG A 220 8.92 -7.30 -13.99
C ARG A 220 10.26 -6.64 -13.69
N LYS A 221 10.37 -5.33 -13.92
CA LYS A 221 11.58 -4.55 -13.67
C LYS A 221 12.02 -4.65 -12.22
N GLU A 222 11.10 -4.41 -11.29
CA GLU A 222 11.40 -4.43 -9.86
C GLU A 222 11.74 -5.84 -9.36
N LEU A 223 11.05 -6.88 -9.85
CA LEU A 223 11.30 -8.26 -9.44
C LEU A 223 12.70 -8.76 -9.84
N ILE A 224 13.21 -8.36 -11.01
CA ILE A 224 14.53 -8.78 -11.50
C ILE A 224 15.65 -8.21 -10.63
N VAL A 225 15.53 -6.97 -10.17
CA VAL A 225 16.59 -6.26 -9.42
C VAL A 225 16.44 -6.33 -7.92
N LYS A 226 15.28 -6.75 -7.42
CA LYS A 226 14.99 -6.77 -5.99
C LYS A 226 15.90 -7.72 -5.23
N ASP A 227 16.32 -7.28 -4.04
CA ASP A 227 16.90 -8.17 -3.03
C ASP A 227 15.80 -9.12 -2.52
N ILE A 228 15.73 -10.31 -3.15
CA ILE A 228 14.74 -11.34 -2.83
C ILE A 228 15.15 -12.12 -1.57
N TYR A 229 16.45 -12.30 -1.32
CA TYR A 229 16.89 -13.06 -0.16
C TYR A 229 16.46 -12.42 1.17
N ASN A 230 16.49 -11.10 1.25
CA ASN A 230 16.04 -10.35 2.43
C ASN A 230 14.57 -9.93 2.34
N PHE A 231 13.89 -10.21 1.24
CA PHE A 231 12.47 -9.92 1.09
C PHE A 231 11.62 -10.82 1.99
N ARG A 232 10.71 -10.22 2.75
CA ARG A 232 9.84 -10.94 3.69
C ARG A 232 9.12 -12.13 3.07
N ASN A 233 8.53 -11.92 1.88
CA ASN A 233 7.74 -12.95 1.19
C ASN A 233 8.60 -13.83 0.26
N ARG A 234 9.94 -13.92 0.48
CA ARG A 234 10.85 -14.72 -0.34
C ARG A 234 10.43 -16.18 -0.46
N ARG A 235 9.99 -16.74 0.67
CA ARG A 235 9.59 -18.16 0.70
C ARG A 235 8.34 -18.38 -0.13
N TYR A 236 7.32 -17.54 0.06
CA TYR A 236 6.12 -17.54 -0.74
C TYR A 236 6.39 -17.38 -2.24
N LEU A 237 7.28 -16.46 -2.63
CA LEU A 237 7.69 -16.28 -4.02
C LEU A 237 8.29 -17.55 -4.62
N LEU A 238 9.30 -18.13 -3.93
CA LEU A 238 10.01 -19.32 -4.42
C LEU A 238 9.10 -20.55 -4.45
N ASP A 239 8.22 -20.72 -3.47
CA ASP A 239 7.20 -21.77 -3.46
C ASP A 239 6.27 -21.68 -4.69
N LYS A 240 5.73 -20.50 -4.93
CA LYS A 240 4.84 -20.29 -6.09
C LYS A 240 5.55 -20.54 -7.41
N LEU A 241 6.82 -20.14 -7.55
CA LEU A 241 7.60 -20.38 -8.76
C LEU A 241 7.96 -21.86 -8.91
N GLU A 242 8.33 -22.56 -7.82
CA GLU A 242 8.61 -23.99 -7.83
C GLU A 242 7.37 -24.80 -8.28
N ASN A 243 6.20 -24.42 -7.81
CA ASN A 243 4.95 -25.12 -8.07
C ASN A 243 4.19 -24.60 -9.30
N TYR A 244 4.75 -23.66 -10.07
CA TYR A 244 4.06 -22.97 -11.17
C TYR A 244 3.48 -23.94 -12.22
N GLN A 245 4.20 -25.01 -12.57
CA GLN A 245 3.74 -26.01 -13.55
C GLN A 245 3.38 -27.35 -12.91
N ARG A 246 3.21 -27.41 -11.59
CA ARG A 246 2.93 -28.64 -10.83
C ARG A 246 1.60 -28.58 -10.07
N PRO A 247 0.45 -28.35 -10.72
CA PRO A 247 -0.80 -28.14 -9.99
C PRO A 247 -1.31 -29.39 -9.24
N LYS A 248 -0.85 -30.59 -9.60
CA LYS A 248 -1.28 -31.87 -9.01
C LYS A 248 -0.23 -32.53 -8.12
N GLU A 249 1.04 -32.24 -8.34
CA GLU A 249 2.19 -32.83 -7.63
C GLU A 249 3.03 -31.70 -7.03
N MET A 250 2.42 -30.93 -6.15
CA MET A 250 3.08 -29.80 -5.49
C MET A 250 4.20 -30.29 -4.59
N VAL A 251 5.32 -29.61 -4.68
CA VAL A 251 6.45 -29.80 -3.76
C VAL A 251 6.20 -28.95 -2.52
N ASP A 252 6.40 -29.55 -1.35
CA ASP A 252 6.37 -28.81 -0.08
C ASP A 252 7.70 -28.06 0.09
N PRO A 253 7.71 -26.72 0.01
CA PRO A 253 8.95 -25.94 0.08
C PRO A 253 9.61 -25.99 1.46
N ASP A 254 8.88 -26.31 2.53
CA ASP A 254 9.41 -26.36 3.90
C ASP A 254 10.50 -27.43 4.08
N ASN A 255 10.56 -28.40 3.15
CA ASN A 255 11.63 -29.40 3.11
C ASN A 255 12.93 -28.90 2.47
N TYR A 256 12.98 -27.67 1.97
CA TYR A 256 14.11 -27.12 1.24
C TYR A 256 14.59 -25.81 1.86
N THR A 257 15.86 -25.49 1.62
CA THR A 257 16.48 -24.22 1.99
C THR A 257 16.77 -23.37 0.75
N ILE A 258 16.91 -22.08 0.94
CA ILE A 258 17.30 -21.17 -0.15
C ILE A 258 18.80 -21.28 -0.36
N GLU A 259 19.20 -21.60 -1.57
CA GLU A 259 20.58 -21.67 -2.04
C GLU A 259 20.94 -20.46 -2.90
N HIS A 260 22.12 -19.90 -2.67
CA HIS A 260 22.78 -18.96 -3.56
C HIS A 260 23.66 -19.72 -4.56
N ILE A 261 23.29 -19.70 -5.82
CA ILE A 261 24.08 -20.38 -6.86
C ILE A 261 25.50 -19.77 -6.90
N LEU A 262 25.62 -18.44 -7.05
CA LEU A 262 26.83 -17.67 -6.76
C LEU A 262 26.93 -17.46 -5.25
N PRO A 263 27.99 -17.96 -4.57
CA PRO A 263 28.03 -18.02 -3.10
C PRO A 263 28.04 -16.66 -2.41
N GLN A 264 27.59 -16.67 -1.14
CA GLN A 264 27.58 -15.48 -0.28
C GLN A 264 28.97 -15.11 0.28
N ASN A 265 29.93 -16.01 0.22
CA ASN A 265 31.27 -15.74 0.76
C ASN A 265 31.89 -14.53 0.03
N PRO A 266 32.24 -13.43 0.74
CA PRO A 266 32.87 -12.26 0.12
C PRO A 266 34.26 -12.54 -0.43
N LYS A 267 34.87 -13.68 -0.05
CA LYS A 267 36.14 -14.18 -0.59
C LYS A 267 35.85 -15.33 -1.52
N LEU A 268 35.40 -15.03 -2.72
CA LEU A 268 35.17 -16.07 -3.74
C LEU A 268 36.46 -16.85 -4.06
N SER A 269 36.28 -18.13 -4.36
CA SER A 269 37.40 -18.98 -4.83
C SER A 269 37.97 -18.47 -6.15
N GLU A 270 39.21 -18.85 -6.47
CA GLU A 270 39.84 -18.48 -7.75
C GLU A 270 38.99 -18.95 -8.95
N ALA A 271 38.36 -20.12 -8.85
CA ALA A 271 37.45 -20.60 -9.88
C ALA A 271 36.29 -19.66 -10.14
N TRP A 272 35.65 -19.14 -9.07
CA TRP A 272 34.59 -18.17 -9.21
C TRP A 272 35.08 -16.82 -9.75
N GLN A 273 36.27 -16.36 -9.31
CA GLN A 273 36.83 -15.09 -9.81
C GLN A 273 37.19 -15.19 -11.30
N GLN A 274 37.68 -16.35 -11.75
CA GLN A 274 37.97 -16.60 -13.16
C GLN A 274 36.68 -16.64 -14.01
N SER A 275 35.63 -17.32 -13.52
CA SER A 275 34.33 -17.41 -14.18
C SER A 275 33.66 -16.03 -14.33
N LEU A 276 33.69 -15.22 -13.28
CA LEU A 276 33.06 -13.89 -13.28
C LEU A 276 33.93 -12.78 -13.91
N GLY A 277 35.23 -13.02 -14.07
CA GLY A 277 36.18 -12.04 -14.63
C GLY A 277 36.58 -10.92 -13.68
N GLU A 278 37.17 -9.86 -14.23
CA GLU A 278 37.76 -8.76 -13.45
C GLU A 278 36.73 -8.03 -12.56
N ASN A 279 35.48 -7.98 -12.98
CA ASN A 279 34.38 -7.29 -12.30
C ASN A 279 33.63 -8.18 -11.27
N TRP A 280 34.22 -9.32 -10.86
CA TRP A 280 33.54 -10.30 -10.01
C TRP A 280 32.93 -9.71 -8.71
N LYS A 281 33.58 -8.70 -8.11
CA LYS A 281 33.07 -8.04 -6.88
C LYS A 281 31.79 -7.27 -7.14
N GLU A 282 31.72 -6.56 -8.25
CA GLU A 282 30.56 -5.79 -8.66
C GLU A 282 29.40 -6.72 -9.03
N ILE A 283 29.70 -7.78 -9.80
CA ILE A 283 28.73 -8.82 -10.16
C ILE A 283 28.18 -9.49 -8.90
N GLN A 284 29.04 -9.90 -7.96
CA GLN A 284 28.59 -10.50 -6.71
C GLN A 284 27.71 -9.51 -5.92
N SER A 285 28.14 -8.27 -5.71
CA SER A 285 27.38 -7.30 -4.93
C SER A 285 26.03 -6.95 -5.56
N THR A 286 25.95 -6.95 -6.88
CA THR A 286 24.74 -6.60 -7.62
C THR A 286 23.72 -7.74 -7.63
N TYR A 287 24.18 -8.96 -7.89
CA TYR A 287 23.28 -10.09 -8.18
C TYR A 287 23.12 -11.09 -7.05
N LEU A 288 23.93 -11.02 -5.99
CA LEU A 288 23.97 -12.02 -4.92
C LEU A 288 22.58 -12.41 -4.41
N HIS A 289 21.76 -11.44 -4.09
CA HIS A 289 20.46 -11.61 -3.46
C HIS A 289 19.28 -11.50 -4.42
N THR A 290 19.54 -11.36 -5.72
CA THR A 290 18.49 -11.23 -6.73
C THR A 290 17.85 -12.58 -7.07
N LEU A 291 16.64 -12.55 -7.60
CA LEU A 291 15.87 -13.73 -7.99
C LEU A 291 16.67 -14.67 -8.92
N GLY A 292 17.45 -14.11 -9.84
CA GLY A 292 18.25 -14.89 -10.79
C GLY A 292 19.26 -15.81 -10.13
N ASN A 293 19.82 -15.40 -8.99
CA ASN A 293 20.85 -16.17 -8.27
C ASN A 293 20.30 -17.08 -7.17
N LEU A 294 18.99 -17.05 -6.88
CA LEU A 294 18.39 -17.83 -5.79
C LEU A 294 17.67 -19.07 -6.31
N THR A 295 17.80 -20.17 -5.58
CA THR A 295 17.06 -21.39 -5.84
C THR A 295 16.73 -22.13 -4.55
N LEU A 296 16.11 -23.32 -4.66
CA LEU A 296 15.80 -24.20 -3.54
C LEU A 296 16.66 -25.47 -3.62
N THR A 297 17.10 -25.96 -2.46
CA THR A 297 17.82 -27.24 -2.36
C THR A 297 17.63 -27.86 -0.98
N GLY A 298 17.68 -29.18 -0.92
CA GLY A 298 17.82 -29.93 0.34
C GLY A 298 19.31 -30.18 0.75
N TYR A 299 20.25 -29.76 -0.09
CA TYR A 299 21.69 -30.10 0.02
C TYR A 299 22.56 -28.85 0.12
N ASN A 300 22.12 -27.84 0.81
CA ASN A 300 22.82 -26.56 0.95
C ASN A 300 24.23 -26.70 1.58
N PRO A 301 24.43 -27.52 2.64
CA PRO A 301 25.77 -27.74 3.19
C PRO A 301 26.77 -28.38 2.20
N GLU A 302 26.28 -29.27 1.33
CA GLU A 302 27.07 -29.93 0.32
C GLU A 302 27.46 -29.01 -0.83
N TYR A 303 26.59 -28.03 -1.15
CA TYR A 303 26.85 -27.02 -2.17
C TYR A 303 27.88 -26.00 -1.69
N SER A 304 27.70 -25.44 -0.51
CA SER A 304 28.65 -24.50 0.11
C SER A 304 29.20 -23.48 -0.89
N ASP A 305 30.49 -23.18 -0.85
CA ASP A 305 31.22 -22.23 -1.73
C ASP A 305 31.78 -22.89 -3.01
N ARG A 306 31.36 -24.10 -3.33
CA ARG A 306 31.88 -24.84 -4.49
C ARG A 306 31.65 -24.07 -5.78
N ALA A 307 32.56 -24.30 -6.77
CA ALA A 307 32.37 -23.77 -8.11
C ALA A 307 31.06 -24.27 -8.72
N PHE A 308 30.51 -23.52 -9.67
CA PHE A 308 29.22 -23.85 -10.29
C PHE A 308 29.19 -25.25 -10.88
N THR A 309 30.24 -25.63 -11.62
CA THR A 309 30.36 -26.95 -12.22
C THR A 309 30.39 -28.08 -11.17
N GLU A 310 30.98 -27.84 -10.01
CA GLU A 310 30.94 -28.80 -8.90
C GLU A 310 29.53 -28.91 -8.32
N LYS A 311 28.83 -27.75 -8.02
CA LYS A 311 27.42 -27.75 -7.57
C LYS A 311 26.49 -28.44 -8.56
N ARG A 312 26.82 -28.32 -9.87
CA ARG A 312 26.07 -28.96 -10.94
C ARG A 312 26.22 -30.48 -10.92
N ASP A 313 27.46 -30.99 -10.81
CA ASP A 313 27.82 -32.38 -11.12
C ASP A 313 27.96 -33.29 -9.88
N ILE A 314 27.99 -32.77 -8.64
CA ILE A 314 28.01 -33.61 -7.42
C ILE A 314 26.78 -34.51 -7.33
N GLU A 315 26.85 -35.54 -6.50
CA GLU A 315 25.68 -36.31 -6.10
C GLU A 315 24.61 -35.38 -5.53
N HIS A 316 23.41 -35.47 -6.03
CA HIS A 316 22.30 -34.51 -5.72
C HIS A 316 22.53 -33.07 -6.22
N GLY A 317 23.43 -32.83 -7.16
CA GLY A 317 23.68 -31.54 -7.80
C GLY A 317 22.55 -31.08 -8.71
N PHE A 318 22.72 -29.90 -9.30
CA PHE A 318 21.67 -29.30 -10.16
C PHE A 318 21.28 -30.19 -11.36
N LYS A 319 22.19 -31.00 -11.84
CA LYS A 319 21.98 -31.91 -13.00
C LYS A 319 20.92 -32.98 -12.74
N VAL A 320 20.78 -33.43 -11.50
CA VAL A 320 19.83 -34.46 -11.07
C VAL A 320 18.71 -33.95 -10.15
N SER A 321 18.69 -32.66 -9.89
CA SER A 321 17.70 -32.06 -9.03
C SER A 321 16.29 -32.18 -9.61
N PRO A 322 15.29 -32.69 -8.85
CA PRO A 322 13.93 -32.80 -9.30
C PRO A 322 13.16 -31.47 -9.24
N LEU A 323 13.76 -30.43 -8.65
CA LEU A 323 13.10 -29.13 -8.43
C LEU A 323 12.95 -28.37 -9.75
N PHE A 324 11.77 -27.75 -9.92
CA PHE A 324 11.44 -27.00 -11.11
C PHE A 324 12.32 -25.77 -11.28
N LEU A 325 12.63 -25.08 -10.17
CA LEU A 325 13.56 -23.94 -10.15
C LEU A 325 14.98 -24.31 -10.58
N ASN A 326 15.38 -25.59 -10.49
CA ASN A 326 16.69 -26.07 -10.90
C ASN A 326 16.74 -26.61 -12.34
N GLN A 327 15.56 -26.67 -13.01
CA GLN A 327 15.52 -27.14 -14.39
C GLN A 327 16.28 -26.18 -15.30
N GLY A 328 17.21 -26.77 -16.05
CA GLY A 328 18.11 -26.07 -16.96
C GLY A 328 19.48 -25.73 -16.35
N LEU A 329 19.61 -25.62 -15.01
CA LEU A 329 20.92 -25.38 -14.39
C LEU A 329 21.92 -26.47 -14.69
N GLY A 330 21.48 -27.74 -14.73
CA GLY A 330 22.35 -28.89 -15.03
C GLY A 330 22.92 -28.91 -16.45
N GLN A 331 22.45 -28.06 -17.34
CA GLN A 331 22.86 -27.98 -18.75
C GLN A 331 23.82 -26.81 -19.01
N LEU A 332 23.99 -25.90 -18.05
CA LEU A 332 24.88 -24.77 -18.17
C LEU A 332 26.32 -25.16 -17.88
N GLU A 333 27.23 -24.62 -18.63
CA GLU A 333 28.68 -24.85 -18.45
C GLU A 333 29.32 -23.89 -17.47
N ASP A 334 28.70 -22.71 -17.29
CA ASP A 334 29.20 -21.67 -16.42
C ASP A 334 28.06 -20.90 -15.74
N TRP A 335 28.39 -20.09 -14.75
CA TRP A 335 27.42 -19.25 -14.02
C TRP A 335 27.99 -17.84 -13.79
N GLY A 336 27.60 -16.92 -14.64
CA GLY A 336 28.04 -15.54 -14.61
C GLY A 336 26.86 -14.56 -14.65
N GLU A 337 27.18 -13.31 -14.92
CA GLU A 337 26.18 -12.22 -14.99
C GLU A 337 25.09 -12.52 -16.02
N ALA A 338 25.47 -12.99 -17.20
CA ALA A 338 24.53 -13.27 -18.29
C ALA A 338 23.52 -14.36 -17.91
N GLU A 339 23.97 -15.46 -17.30
CA GLU A 339 23.14 -16.58 -16.87
C GLU A 339 22.19 -16.15 -15.74
N ILE A 340 22.66 -15.34 -14.79
CA ILE A 340 21.85 -14.78 -13.70
C ILE A 340 20.75 -13.88 -14.26
N GLN A 341 21.09 -12.99 -15.18
CA GLN A 341 20.12 -12.07 -15.81
C GLN A 341 19.08 -12.86 -16.64
N LEU A 342 19.52 -13.76 -17.50
CA LEU A 342 18.62 -14.58 -18.32
C LEU A 342 17.66 -15.41 -17.48
N ARG A 343 18.17 -15.99 -16.38
CA ARG A 343 17.32 -16.74 -15.44
C ARG A 343 16.34 -15.83 -14.71
N ALA A 344 16.77 -14.64 -14.27
CA ALA A 344 15.88 -13.68 -13.63
C ALA A 344 14.73 -13.25 -14.56
N GLU A 345 15.02 -13.02 -15.84
CA GLU A 345 14.00 -12.70 -16.84
C GLU A 345 13.00 -13.84 -17.04
N LYS A 346 13.49 -15.08 -17.17
CA LYS A 346 12.63 -16.27 -17.29
C LYS A 346 11.71 -16.44 -16.08
N LEU A 347 12.26 -16.29 -14.87
CA LEU A 347 11.46 -16.40 -13.64
C LEU A 347 10.47 -15.25 -13.49
N ALA A 348 10.82 -14.05 -13.94
CA ALA A 348 9.91 -12.90 -13.98
C ALA A 348 8.74 -13.11 -14.97
N ASP A 349 9.00 -13.77 -16.11
CA ASP A 349 7.94 -14.12 -17.07
C ASP A 349 6.95 -15.14 -16.47
N TRP A 350 7.42 -16.10 -15.67
CA TRP A 350 6.53 -17.00 -14.91
C TRP A 350 5.76 -16.24 -13.84
N ALA A 351 6.41 -15.31 -13.14
CA ALA A 351 5.76 -14.47 -12.14
C ALA A 351 4.63 -13.63 -12.72
N LEU A 352 4.77 -13.12 -13.96
CA LEU A 352 3.70 -12.42 -14.67
C LEU A 352 2.47 -13.30 -14.94
N GLN A 353 2.65 -14.61 -15.10
CA GLN A 353 1.56 -15.56 -15.29
C GLN A 353 0.91 -15.98 -13.97
N LEU A 354 1.66 -16.01 -12.88
CA LEU A 354 1.17 -16.31 -11.53
C LEU A 354 0.39 -15.13 -10.95
N TRP A 355 0.98 -13.96 -10.93
CA TRP A 355 0.39 -12.73 -10.39
C TRP A 355 -0.05 -11.83 -11.54
N ARG A 356 -1.15 -12.19 -12.18
CA ARG A 356 -1.64 -11.50 -13.38
C ARG A 356 -2.07 -10.07 -13.09
N TYR A 357 -1.78 -9.18 -14.01
CA TYR A 357 -2.41 -7.85 -14.05
C TYR A 357 -3.86 -8.01 -14.52
N PRO A 358 -4.83 -7.29 -13.93
CA PRO A 358 -6.22 -7.39 -14.36
C PRO A 358 -6.36 -7.04 -15.84
N GLN A 359 -6.91 -7.98 -16.60
CA GLN A 359 -7.30 -7.72 -17.98
C GLN A 359 -8.71 -7.15 -17.96
N VAL A 360 -8.86 -5.93 -18.47
CA VAL A 360 -10.15 -5.31 -18.77
C VAL A 360 -10.23 -5.14 -20.26
N ASP A 361 -11.40 -5.39 -20.83
CA ASP A 361 -11.59 -5.17 -22.26
C ASP A 361 -11.42 -3.68 -22.54
N VAL A 362 -10.40 -3.35 -23.35
CA VAL A 362 -9.97 -1.97 -23.65
C VAL A 362 -11.12 -1.11 -24.19
N VAL A 363 -12.09 -1.74 -24.80
CA VAL A 363 -13.30 -1.08 -25.32
C VAL A 363 -14.12 -0.42 -24.19
N ASP A 364 -14.16 -1.02 -22.99
CA ASP A 364 -14.90 -0.45 -21.84
C ASP A 364 -14.09 0.63 -21.10
N GLU A 365 -12.76 0.58 -21.10
CA GLU A 365 -11.92 1.61 -20.45
C GLU A 365 -11.83 2.89 -21.28
N GLU A 366 -11.58 2.79 -22.56
CA GLU A 366 -11.61 3.95 -23.47
C GLU A 366 -13.01 4.58 -23.53
N LEU A 367 -14.07 3.76 -23.61
CA LEU A 367 -15.45 4.25 -23.58
C LEU A 367 -15.82 4.89 -22.24
N ASN A 368 -15.39 4.38 -21.09
CA ASN A 368 -15.71 4.96 -19.78
C ASN A 368 -14.90 6.22 -19.48
N ALA A 369 -13.59 6.24 -19.77
CA ALA A 369 -12.80 7.46 -19.66
C ALA A 369 -13.28 8.52 -20.65
N GLN A 370 -13.56 8.11 -21.87
CA GLN A 370 -14.12 8.96 -22.93
C GLN A 370 -15.55 9.38 -22.59
N SER A 371 -16.40 8.50 -22.02
CA SER A 371 -17.75 8.87 -21.59
C SER A 371 -17.74 9.85 -20.41
N THR A 372 -16.81 9.75 -19.48
CA THR A 372 -16.66 10.70 -18.35
C THR A 372 -16.15 12.05 -18.85
N LEU A 373 -15.18 12.06 -19.76
CA LEU A 373 -14.72 13.29 -20.40
C LEU A 373 -15.77 13.88 -21.33
N MET A 374 -16.51 13.05 -22.09
CA MET A 374 -17.60 13.48 -22.96
C MET A 374 -18.84 13.99 -22.18
N GLN A 375 -18.98 13.68 -20.89
CA GLN A 375 -19.98 14.36 -20.05
C GLN A 375 -19.68 15.83 -19.89
N VAL A 376 -18.39 16.20 -19.86
CA VAL A 376 -17.93 17.60 -19.75
C VAL A 376 -17.67 18.18 -21.14
N PHE A 377 -16.92 17.48 -21.98
CA PHE A 377 -16.51 17.97 -23.30
C PHE A 377 -17.42 17.40 -24.39
N PRO A 378 -18.20 18.24 -25.08
CA PRO A 378 -19.19 17.76 -26.07
C PRO A 378 -18.57 17.13 -27.33
N TYR A 379 -17.32 17.50 -27.66
CA TYR A 379 -16.63 17.05 -28.86
C TYR A 379 -15.15 16.81 -28.58
N GLU A 380 -14.55 15.85 -29.28
CA GLU A 380 -13.10 15.50 -29.16
C GLU A 380 -12.18 16.69 -29.45
N ALA A 381 -12.52 17.52 -30.45
CA ALA A 381 -11.72 18.70 -30.79
C ALA A 381 -11.66 19.71 -29.64
N VAL A 382 -12.76 19.90 -28.92
CA VAL A 382 -12.87 20.77 -27.74
C VAL A 382 -12.04 20.19 -26.58
N LEU A 383 -12.05 18.88 -26.41
CA LEU A 383 -11.23 18.18 -25.43
C LEU A 383 -9.72 18.34 -25.73
N GLN A 384 -9.33 18.22 -27.00
CA GLN A 384 -7.92 18.41 -27.40
C GLN A 384 -7.47 19.85 -27.20
N SER A 385 -8.32 20.82 -27.46
CA SER A 385 -8.06 22.22 -27.16
C SER A 385 -7.87 22.47 -25.65
N ALA A 386 -8.70 21.86 -24.81
CA ALA A 386 -8.57 21.94 -23.35
C ALA A 386 -7.26 21.28 -22.85
N LYS A 387 -6.90 20.11 -23.37
CA LYS A 387 -5.64 19.42 -23.04
C LYS A 387 -4.41 20.29 -23.30
N ARG A 388 -4.43 21.09 -24.35
CA ARG A 388 -3.33 22.01 -24.66
C ARG A 388 -3.11 23.02 -23.54
N TYR A 389 -4.16 23.63 -22.99
CA TYR A 389 -4.02 24.59 -21.88
C TYR A 389 -3.64 23.91 -20.57
N ILE A 390 -4.09 22.71 -20.33
CA ILE A 390 -3.62 21.89 -19.18
C ILE A 390 -2.12 21.66 -19.31
N GLN A 391 -1.63 21.30 -20.49
CA GLN A 391 -0.21 21.12 -20.74
C GLN A 391 0.59 22.41 -20.52
N GLU A 392 0.08 23.57 -20.93
CA GLU A 392 0.73 24.85 -20.66
C GLU A 392 0.86 25.15 -19.16
N ILE A 393 -0.12 24.75 -18.34
CA ILE A 393 0.00 24.84 -16.86
C ILE A 393 1.14 23.95 -16.37
N VAL A 394 1.17 22.71 -16.81
CA VAL A 394 2.18 21.73 -16.43
C VAL A 394 3.59 22.20 -16.81
N ASP A 395 3.76 22.71 -18.03
CA ASP A 395 5.03 23.22 -18.51
C ASP A 395 5.51 24.46 -17.74
N LEU A 396 4.57 25.30 -17.31
CA LEU A 396 4.89 26.51 -16.54
C LEU A 396 5.29 26.20 -15.09
N ILE A 397 4.67 25.20 -14.47
CA ILE A 397 4.91 24.81 -13.06
C ILE A 397 6.13 23.90 -12.93
N GLY A 398 6.39 23.07 -13.93
CA GLY A 398 7.38 22.01 -13.93
C GLY A 398 6.82 20.67 -13.47
N TYR A 399 7.15 19.60 -14.17
CA TYR A 399 6.67 18.24 -13.94
C TYR A 399 6.98 17.71 -12.54
N ASP A 400 8.10 18.10 -11.97
CA ASP A 400 8.54 17.75 -10.62
C ASP A 400 7.68 18.37 -9.50
N LYS A 401 6.89 19.39 -9.82
CA LYS A 401 6.00 20.10 -8.87
C LYS A 401 4.53 19.79 -9.08
N VAL A 402 4.17 19.20 -10.22
CA VAL A 402 2.78 18.96 -10.61
C VAL A 402 2.08 18.01 -9.64
N GLU A 403 2.75 16.94 -9.20
CA GLU A 403 2.17 15.96 -8.26
C GLU A 403 1.84 16.55 -6.89
N HIS A 404 2.47 17.68 -6.52
CA HIS A 404 2.34 18.30 -5.20
C HIS A 404 1.40 19.49 -5.15
N ILE A 405 1.10 20.10 -6.29
CA ILE A 405 0.40 21.39 -6.37
C ILE A 405 -0.91 21.27 -7.16
N PHE A 406 -0.99 20.30 -8.05
CA PHE A 406 -2.04 20.18 -9.05
C PHE A 406 -3.12 19.17 -8.63
N ALA A 407 -4.35 19.61 -8.52
CA ALA A 407 -5.50 18.72 -8.30
C ALA A 407 -6.55 18.96 -9.39
N ILE A 408 -6.84 17.93 -10.17
CA ILE A 408 -8.03 17.90 -11.01
C ILE A 408 -9.18 17.47 -10.10
N THR A 409 -10.10 18.38 -9.78
CA THR A 409 -11.26 18.05 -8.97
C THR A 409 -12.50 17.97 -9.84
N HIS A 410 -13.23 16.87 -9.72
CA HIS A 410 -14.55 16.71 -10.30
C HIS A 410 -15.55 17.40 -9.38
N CYS A 411 -15.91 18.67 -9.67
CA CYS A 411 -16.83 19.45 -8.84
C CYS A 411 -18.29 19.04 -9.02
N ALA A 412 -18.64 18.47 -10.18
CA ALA A 412 -19.96 17.97 -10.53
C ALA A 412 -19.84 17.02 -11.73
N SER A 413 -20.88 16.25 -12.01
CA SER A 413 -20.90 15.33 -13.16
C SER A 413 -20.67 16.01 -14.53
N ASN A 414 -20.74 17.34 -14.58
CA ASN A 414 -20.62 18.13 -15.81
C ASN A 414 -19.55 19.23 -15.73
N ALA A 415 -18.65 19.19 -14.73
CA ALA A 415 -17.62 20.22 -14.54
C ALA A 415 -16.28 19.61 -14.10
N ILE A 416 -15.19 20.16 -14.61
CA ILE A 416 -13.82 19.86 -14.22
C ILE A 416 -13.12 21.16 -13.85
N THR A 417 -12.46 21.19 -12.70
CA THR A 417 -11.62 22.33 -12.29
C THR A 417 -10.20 21.89 -12.01
N ILE A 418 -9.27 22.75 -12.38
CA ILE A 418 -7.84 22.59 -12.15
C ILE A 418 -7.44 23.64 -11.14
N ASN A 419 -7.00 23.17 -9.98
CA ASN A 419 -6.71 24.02 -8.83
C ASN A 419 -5.22 23.93 -8.48
N LEU A 420 -4.62 25.08 -8.17
CA LEU A 420 -3.32 25.17 -7.52
C LEU A 420 -3.56 25.55 -6.06
N GLY A 421 -3.45 24.56 -5.18
CA GLY A 421 -3.92 24.74 -3.80
C GLY A 421 -5.44 24.98 -3.80
N GLN A 422 -5.85 26.11 -3.25
CA GLN A 422 -7.26 26.52 -3.20
C GLN A 422 -7.73 27.33 -4.41
N TRP A 423 -6.83 27.68 -5.31
CA TRP A 423 -7.12 28.57 -6.43
C TRP A 423 -7.48 27.78 -7.67
N THR A 424 -8.69 27.98 -8.17
CA THR A 424 -9.05 27.48 -9.50
C THR A 424 -8.33 28.34 -10.54
N VAL A 425 -7.42 27.73 -11.28
CA VAL A 425 -6.67 28.43 -12.35
C VAL A 425 -7.26 28.17 -13.72
N LEU A 426 -7.97 27.05 -13.89
CA LEU A 426 -8.69 26.69 -15.11
C LEU A 426 -9.90 25.82 -14.74
N GLY A 427 -11.04 26.02 -15.38
CA GLY A 427 -12.22 25.18 -15.18
C GLY A 427 -13.03 25.07 -16.46
N PHE A 428 -13.74 23.95 -16.61
CA PHE A 428 -14.66 23.68 -17.72
C PHE A 428 -15.99 23.18 -17.14
N GLN A 429 -17.09 23.72 -17.62
CA GLN A 429 -18.44 23.30 -17.24
C GLN A 429 -19.34 23.19 -18.46
N ARG A 430 -19.93 22.02 -18.66
CA ARG A 430 -20.93 21.80 -19.71
C ARG A 430 -22.26 22.48 -19.30
N LYS A 431 -22.83 23.29 -20.23
CA LYS A 431 -24.14 23.94 -20.08
C LYS A 431 -25.01 23.58 -21.29
N GLY A 432 -25.89 22.59 -21.14
CA GLY A 432 -26.66 22.07 -22.27
C GLY A 432 -25.76 21.47 -23.34
N ASP A 433 -25.86 21.96 -24.57
CA ASP A 433 -24.99 21.53 -25.69
C ASP A 433 -23.68 22.35 -25.80
N GLY A 434 -23.50 23.38 -24.97
CA GLY A 434 -22.33 24.24 -24.94
C GLY A 434 -21.40 23.93 -23.77
N LEU A 435 -20.23 24.55 -23.81
CA LEU A 435 -19.20 24.48 -22.77
C LEU A 435 -18.83 25.91 -22.34
N SER A 436 -18.74 26.13 -21.04
CA SER A 436 -18.13 27.34 -20.48
C SER A 436 -16.73 26.98 -19.95
N ALA A 437 -15.75 27.84 -20.18
CA ALA A 437 -14.45 27.76 -19.54
C ALA A 437 -14.23 28.97 -18.62
N CYS A 438 -13.56 28.76 -17.49
CA CYS A 438 -13.16 29.83 -16.60
C CYS A 438 -11.64 29.82 -16.43
N PHE A 439 -11.03 31.00 -16.43
CA PHE A 439 -9.59 31.21 -16.28
C PHE A 439 -9.32 32.20 -15.17
N ALA A 440 -8.34 31.92 -14.31
CA ALA A 440 -7.84 32.92 -13.38
C ALA A 440 -6.99 33.94 -14.13
N LEU A 441 -7.26 35.23 -13.94
CA LEU A 441 -6.51 36.31 -14.58
C LEU A 441 -5.97 37.27 -13.52
N ALA A 442 -4.72 37.72 -13.70
CA ALA A 442 -4.08 38.69 -12.82
C ALA A 442 -4.28 40.11 -13.35
N TYR A 443 -4.87 40.99 -12.52
CA TYR A 443 -5.10 42.40 -12.85
C TYR A 443 -4.76 43.26 -11.66
N ASP A 444 -4.33 44.49 -11.93
CA ASP A 444 -4.00 45.49 -10.90
C ASP A 444 -5.22 46.05 -10.18
N SER A 445 -6.43 45.90 -10.74
CA SER A 445 -7.67 46.29 -10.11
C SER A 445 -8.90 45.59 -10.73
N PRO A 446 -10.04 45.47 -9.97
CA PRO A 446 -11.29 44.92 -10.51
C PRO A 446 -11.82 45.70 -11.74
N LYS A 447 -11.62 47.02 -11.79
CA LYS A 447 -11.99 47.84 -12.93
C LYS A 447 -11.19 47.53 -14.21
N ALA A 448 -9.90 47.21 -14.07
CA ALA A 448 -9.06 46.83 -15.21
C ALA A 448 -9.52 45.52 -15.84
N ALA A 449 -10.08 44.59 -15.04
CA ALA A 449 -10.61 43.33 -15.56
C ALA A 449 -11.89 43.50 -16.39
N GLU A 450 -12.72 44.51 -16.07
CA GLU A 450 -13.94 44.81 -16.82
C GLU A 450 -13.66 45.69 -18.06
N GLU A 451 -12.57 46.44 -18.06
CA GLU A 451 -12.20 47.41 -19.13
C GLU A 451 -11.27 46.78 -20.20
N VAL A 452 -10.63 45.65 -19.92
CA VAL A 452 -9.78 44.98 -20.93
C VAL A 452 -10.67 44.22 -21.91
N ALA A 453 -11.02 44.89 -23.00
CA ALA A 453 -11.57 44.23 -24.17
C ALA A 453 -10.44 43.42 -24.82
N PHE A 454 -10.39 42.10 -24.55
CA PHE A 454 -9.61 41.22 -25.40
C PHE A 454 -10.35 41.11 -26.74
N ASP A 455 -9.69 41.51 -27.81
CA ASP A 455 -10.27 41.44 -29.15
C ASP A 455 -10.78 40.01 -29.42
N ASN A 456 -12.08 39.90 -29.71
CA ASN A 456 -12.81 38.66 -29.99
C ASN A 456 -13.14 37.70 -28.83
N ILE A 457 -12.98 38.12 -27.56
CA ILE A 457 -13.44 37.31 -26.43
C ILE A 457 -14.54 38.08 -25.68
N SER A 458 -15.71 37.44 -25.55
CA SER A 458 -16.82 37.95 -24.76
C SER A 458 -16.89 37.15 -23.44
N PHE A 459 -16.62 37.83 -22.31
CA PHE A 459 -16.80 37.22 -21.00
C PHE A 459 -18.29 37.15 -20.65
N THR A 460 -18.75 35.99 -20.26
CA THR A 460 -20.10 35.80 -19.73
C THR A 460 -20.15 36.21 -18.25
N LYS A 461 -19.03 36.18 -17.53
CA LYS A 461 -18.93 36.58 -16.13
C LYS A 461 -17.48 36.86 -15.75
N VAL A 462 -17.23 37.88 -14.93
CA VAL A 462 -15.96 38.13 -14.25
C VAL A 462 -16.21 38.20 -12.76
N GLU A 463 -15.59 37.38 -11.96
CA GLU A 463 -15.74 37.34 -10.51
C GLU A 463 -14.39 37.55 -9.83
N ALA A 464 -14.33 38.47 -8.84
CA ALA A 464 -13.18 38.53 -7.95
C ALA A 464 -13.10 37.27 -7.09
N PHE A 465 -11.91 36.72 -6.90
CA PHE A 465 -11.68 35.73 -5.85
C PHE A 465 -12.08 36.37 -4.52
N SER A 466 -12.98 35.73 -3.76
CA SER A 466 -13.51 36.31 -2.54
C SER A 466 -12.42 36.55 -1.51
N ASP A 467 -12.48 37.65 -0.78
CA ASP A 467 -11.53 38.08 0.27
C ASP A 467 -11.27 37.03 1.38
N ARG A 468 -12.09 35.98 1.45
CA ARG A 468 -11.93 34.89 2.40
C ARG A 468 -10.64 34.09 2.24
N TRP A 469 -10.03 34.12 1.07
CA TRP A 469 -9.02 33.16 0.71
C TRP A 469 -7.62 33.76 0.56
N THR A 470 -7.48 35.00 0.13
CA THR A 470 -6.18 35.54 -0.25
C THR A 470 -5.88 36.92 0.32
N GLY A 471 -6.88 37.71 0.65
CA GLY A 471 -6.72 39.14 0.90
C GLY A 471 -6.17 39.91 -0.32
N ASP A 472 -5.89 39.23 -1.44
CA ASP A 472 -5.34 39.79 -2.66
C ASP A 472 -6.46 39.99 -3.69
N LYS A 473 -6.74 41.25 -4.01
CA LYS A 473 -7.80 41.65 -4.95
C LYS A 473 -7.35 41.68 -6.41
N SER A 474 -6.12 41.22 -6.69
CA SER A 474 -5.52 41.32 -8.01
C SER A 474 -5.82 40.14 -8.95
N VAL A 475 -6.51 39.09 -8.46
CA VAL A 475 -6.85 37.90 -9.27
C VAL A 475 -8.35 37.74 -9.42
N HIS A 476 -8.81 37.51 -10.64
CA HIS A 476 -10.20 37.36 -11.00
C HIS A 476 -10.45 36.11 -11.84
N LEU A 477 -11.64 35.50 -11.69
CA LEU A 477 -12.09 34.40 -12.56
C LEU A 477 -12.91 35.00 -13.71
N ALA A 478 -12.40 34.85 -14.92
CA ALA A 478 -13.08 35.21 -16.15
C ALA A 478 -13.69 33.95 -16.80
N THR A 479 -15.02 33.96 -16.97
CA THR A 479 -15.77 32.88 -17.61
C THR A 479 -16.18 33.29 -19.02
N LEU A 480 -15.99 32.40 -19.96
CA LEU A 480 -16.35 32.60 -21.37
C LEU A 480 -16.97 31.34 -21.95
N ASP A 481 -17.74 31.48 -23.01
CA ASP A 481 -18.23 30.35 -23.77
C ASP A 481 -17.06 29.75 -24.59
N TRP A 482 -16.93 28.43 -24.59
CA TRP A 482 -15.79 27.71 -25.13
C TRP A 482 -16.21 26.82 -26.30
N ASP A 483 -15.49 26.92 -27.40
CA ASP A 483 -15.61 25.99 -28.53
C ASP A 483 -14.22 25.66 -29.11
N GLU A 484 -14.16 24.82 -30.13
CA GLU A 484 -12.93 24.38 -30.77
C GLU A 484 -12.16 25.50 -31.50
N GLN A 485 -12.83 26.62 -31.79
CA GLN A 485 -12.28 27.74 -32.52
C GLN A 485 -11.79 28.87 -31.61
N VAL A 486 -11.99 28.75 -30.29
CA VAL A 486 -11.54 29.75 -29.33
C VAL A 486 -10.01 29.85 -29.37
N CYS A 487 -9.54 30.97 -29.88
CA CYS A 487 -8.11 31.34 -29.86
C CYS A 487 -7.92 32.48 -28.86
N LEU A 488 -7.26 32.17 -27.73
CA LEU A 488 -7.00 33.16 -26.68
C LEU A 488 -5.89 34.13 -27.12
N PRO A 489 -6.10 35.45 -27.05
CA PRO A 489 -5.05 36.44 -27.34
C PRO A 489 -3.84 36.30 -26.43
N GLN A 490 -2.67 36.68 -26.90
CA GLN A 490 -1.42 36.57 -26.13
C GLN A 490 -1.52 37.32 -24.78
N ALA A 491 -2.09 38.54 -24.80
CA ALA A 491 -2.27 39.34 -23.59
C ALA A 491 -3.15 38.59 -22.52
N PHE A 492 -4.16 37.82 -22.96
CA PHE A 492 -4.94 36.98 -22.08
C PHE A 492 -4.12 35.85 -21.48
N LEU A 493 -3.36 35.14 -22.32
CA LEU A 493 -2.48 34.04 -21.88
C LEU A 493 -1.40 34.55 -20.92
N ASP A 494 -0.85 35.72 -21.15
CA ASP A 494 0.14 36.32 -20.26
C ASP A 494 -0.45 36.64 -18.88
N SER A 495 -1.67 37.22 -18.85
CA SER A 495 -2.40 37.49 -17.60
C SER A 495 -2.75 36.18 -16.87
N TRP A 496 -3.16 35.13 -17.59
CA TRP A 496 -3.42 33.82 -17.03
C TRP A 496 -2.16 33.16 -16.45
N LYS A 497 -1.04 33.21 -17.18
CA LYS A 497 0.27 32.70 -16.70
C LYS A 497 0.75 33.44 -15.47
N MET A 498 0.54 34.75 -15.38
CA MET A 498 0.86 35.52 -14.18
C MET A 498 -0.02 35.10 -12.98
N ALA A 499 -1.31 34.83 -13.18
CA ALA A 499 -2.17 34.34 -12.14
C ALA A 499 -1.73 32.96 -11.62
N ILE A 500 -1.30 32.06 -12.51
CA ILE A 500 -0.75 30.74 -12.14
C ILE A 500 0.53 30.90 -11.30
N LEU A 501 1.45 31.75 -11.73
CA LEU A 501 2.71 32.02 -11.01
C LEU A 501 2.45 32.65 -9.65
N HIS A 502 1.49 33.57 -9.57
CA HIS A 502 1.07 34.16 -8.30
C HIS A 502 0.46 33.12 -7.36
N ALA A 503 -0.42 32.24 -7.86
CA ALA A 503 -0.95 31.11 -7.09
C ALA A 503 0.17 30.23 -6.55
N CYS A 504 1.17 29.89 -7.36
CA CYS A 504 2.33 29.10 -6.95
C CYS A 504 3.18 29.81 -5.87
N GLN A 505 3.33 31.13 -5.92
CA GLN A 505 4.08 31.90 -4.93
C GLN A 505 3.34 32.00 -3.60
N THR A 506 2.04 32.23 -3.65
CA THR A 506 1.16 32.33 -2.47
C THR A 506 1.06 30.99 -1.75
N PHE A 507 1.10 29.89 -2.49
CA PHE A 507 1.06 28.54 -1.93
C PHE A 507 2.28 28.19 -1.05
N LYS A 508 3.42 28.85 -1.21
CA LYS A 508 4.63 28.61 -0.37
C LYS A 508 4.44 28.93 1.11
N GLY A 509 3.47 29.75 1.46
CA GLY A 509 3.14 30.11 2.85
C GLY A 509 2.01 29.29 3.49
N TRP A 510 1.33 28.46 2.72
CA TRP A 510 0.18 27.68 3.17
C TRP A 510 0.61 26.28 3.63
N THR A 511 0.09 25.86 4.80
CA THR A 511 0.18 24.46 5.15
C THR A 511 -0.93 23.72 4.38
N ALA A 512 -0.53 22.89 3.45
CA ALA A 512 -1.44 22.02 2.68
C ALA A 512 -2.46 21.27 3.56
N SER A 513 -2.15 21.10 4.86
CA SER A 513 -3.02 20.51 5.87
C SER A 513 -4.34 21.27 6.09
N SER A 514 -4.38 22.59 5.97
CA SER A 514 -5.60 23.37 6.25
C SER A 514 -6.67 23.23 5.18
N TYR A 515 -6.27 23.15 3.91
CA TYR A 515 -7.18 22.99 2.78
C TYR A 515 -7.66 21.52 2.62
N MET A 516 -6.74 20.58 2.80
CA MET A 516 -7.02 19.17 2.62
C MET A 516 -7.89 18.57 3.72
N ASN A 517 -7.80 19.09 4.95
CA ASN A 517 -8.69 18.69 6.05
C ASN A 517 -10.15 19.06 5.80
N TYR A 518 -10.41 20.05 4.94
CA TYR A 518 -11.80 20.48 4.64
C TYR A 518 -12.44 19.63 3.53
N HIS A 519 -11.66 19.17 2.53
CA HIS A 519 -12.18 18.51 1.33
C HIS A 519 -11.74 17.04 1.17
N GLN A 520 -10.53 16.68 1.58
CA GLN A 520 -10.00 15.30 1.45
C GLN A 520 -8.94 15.03 2.53
N PRO A 521 -9.32 14.54 3.73
CA PRO A 521 -8.40 14.37 4.86
C PRO A 521 -7.22 13.41 4.58
N GLU A 522 -7.31 12.55 3.59
CA GLU A 522 -6.29 11.58 3.22
C GLU A 522 -5.16 12.18 2.38
N LEU A 523 -5.51 13.09 1.48
CA LEU A 523 -4.54 13.89 0.75
C LEU A 523 -3.79 14.83 1.70
N ALA A 524 -4.46 15.33 2.75
CA ALA A 524 -3.81 16.11 3.78
C ALA A 524 -2.74 15.30 4.53
N GLN A 525 -3.02 14.04 4.88
CA GLN A 525 -2.04 13.16 5.54
C GLN A 525 -0.85 12.83 4.62
N ALA A 526 -1.11 12.54 3.35
CA ALA A 526 -0.06 12.29 2.37
C ALA A 526 0.81 13.55 2.15
N LEU A 527 0.20 14.74 2.08
CA LEU A 527 0.92 16.00 1.92
C LEU A 527 1.62 16.47 3.20
N VAL A 528 1.10 16.17 4.38
CA VAL A 528 1.82 16.40 5.65
C VAL A 528 3.05 15.51 5.71
N ALA A 529 2.93 14.24 5.33
CA ALA A 529 4.08 13.33 5.21
C ALA A 529 5.09 13.86 4.17
N GLU A 530 4.63 14.32 3.02
CA GLU A 530 5.47 14.89 1.97
C GLU A 530 6.11 16.23 2.36
N THR A 531 5.37 17.10 3.08
CA THR A 531 5.91 18.36 3.62
C THR A 531 6.95 18.09 4.71
N ALA A 532 6.74 17.09 5.55
CA ALA A 532 7.73 16.64 6.53
C ALA A 532 8.94 16.00 5.84
N ARG A 533 8.73 15.23 4.78
CA ARG A 533 9.79 14.69 3.90
C ARG A 533 10.58 15.81 3.20
N SER A 534 9.91 16.87 2.74
CA SER A 534 10.57 18.04 2.15
C SER A 534 11.44 18.80 3.15
N ARG A 535 11.11 18.79 4.44
CA ARG A 535 11.96 19.35 5.51
C ARG A 535 13.26 18.57 5.73
N HIS A 536 13.25 17.28 5.41
CA HIS A 536 14.42 16.42 5.42
C HIS A 536 15.12 16.39 4.05
N ALA A 537 14.54 17.01 3.01
CA ALA A 537 15.01 16.94 1.62
C ALA A 537 16.46 17.42 1.46
N ASP A 538 16.90 18.41 2.25
CA ASP A 538 18.29 18.88 2.23
C ASP A 538 19.31 17.82 2.70
N TYR A 539 18.84 16.85 3.49
CA TYR A 539 19.66 15.74 4.02
C TYR A 539 19.43 14.43 3.26
N LEU A 540 18.34 14.31 2.49
CA LEU A 540 17.96 13.11 1.73
C LEU A 540 18.35 13.23 0.24
N GLN A 541 19.50 13.84 -0.04
CA GLN A 541 20.06 13.97 -1.38
C GLN A 541 21.30 13.11 -1.57
N GLY A 542 21.64 12.81 -2.80
CA GLY A 542 22.85 12.05 -3.14
C GLY A 542 22.88 10.66 -2.51
N GLU A 543 24.04 10.28 -1.99
CA GLU A 543 24.27 8.95 -1.37
C GLU A 543 23.41 8.72 -0.13
N VAL A 544 23.19 9.74 0.72
CA VAL A 544 22.34 9.62 1.91
C VAL A 544 20.87 9.43 1.53
N GLY A 545 20.41 10.09 0.48
CA GLY A 545 19.06 9.88 -0.06
C GLY A 545 18.86 8.45 -0.59
N ALA A 546 19.82 7.95 -1.36
CA ALA A 546 19.80 6.57 -1.85
C ALA A 546 19.83 5.54 -0.70
N LEU A 547 20.64 5.81 0.31
CA LEU A 547 20.74 4.97 1.51
C LEU A 547 19.45 4.98 2.33
N PHE A 548 18.81 6.15 2.46
CA PHE A 548 17.52 6.28 3.11
C PHE A 548 16.42 5.49 2.37
N GLU A 549 16.31 5.62 1.07
CA GLU A 549 15.30 4.88 0.29
C GLU A 549 15.52 3.36 0.34
N ALA A 550 16.77 2.91 0.35
CA ALA A 550 17.10 1.49 0.53
C ALA A 550 16.69 0.99 1.93
N LEU A 551 17.03 1.73 2.98
CA LEU A 551 16.65 1.43 4.36
C LEU A 551 15.12 1.45 4.53
N ARG A 552 14.47 2.52 4.07
CA ARG A 552 13.03 2.73 4.10
C ARG A 552 12.26 1.56 3.49
N ARG A 553 12.64 1.15 2.30
CA ARG A 553 12.03 0.02 1.60
C ARG A 553 12.07 -1.24 2.45
N ARG A 554 13.22 -1.56 3.00
CA ARG A 554 13.42 -2.78 3.80
C ARG A 554 12.70 -2.75 5.14
N ILE A 555 12.58 -1.59 5.78
CA ILE A 555 11.80 -1.45 7.02
C ILE A 555 10.30 -1.64 6.74
N LEU A 556 9.78 -1.03 5.69
CA LEU A 556 8.37 -1.17 5.30
C LEU A 556 8.01 -2.60 4.84
N GLU A 557 9.01 -3.37 4.43
CA GLU A 557 8.86 -4.79 4.06
C GLU A 557 8.86 -5.74 5.26
N LEU A 558 9.19 -5.28 6.49
CA LEU A 558 9.23 -6.15 7.67
C LEU A 558 7.85 -6.70 8.03
N ASP A 559 6.81 -5.87 7.98
CA ASP A 559 5.43 -6.27 8.21
C ASP A 559 4.45 -5.31 7.54
N GLY A 560 3.32 -5.82 7.05
CA GLY A 560 2.26 -5.00 6.46
C GLY A 560 1.61 -4.01 7.43
N ALA A 561 1.80 -4.19 8.75
CA ALA A 561 1.36 -3.27 9.79
C ALA A 561 2.36 -2.16 10.09
N VAL A 562 3.58 -2.20 9.54
CA VAL A 562 4.59 -1.14 9.73
C VAL A 562 4.09 0.13 9.06
N ARG A 563 4.08 1.22 9.84
CA ARG A 563 3.71 2.56 9.39
C ARG A 563 4.92 3.48 9.47
N GLU A 564 5.04 4.34 8.46
CA GLU A 564 6.03 5.41 8.42
C GLU A 564 5.36 6.73 8.76
N GLU A 565 5.92 7.48 9.71
CA GLU A 565 5.43 8.81 10.08
C GLU A 565 6.59 9.81 10.10
N PHE A 566 6.42 10.92 9.36
CA PHE A 566 7.39 12.00 9.30
C PHE A 566 7.11 13.04 10.38
N PHE A 567 8.07 13.23 11.29
CA PHE A 567 8.04 14.27 12.30
C PHE A 567 9.03 15.41 11.96
N LYS A 568 8.94 16.51 12.67
CA LYS A 568 9.82 17.67 12.44
C LYS A 568 11.31 17.34 12.53
N SER A 569 11.70 16.40 13.37
CA SER A 569 13.09 16.10 13.71
C SER A 569 13.53 14.68 13.37
N TYR A 570 12.62 13.77 13.05
CA TYR A 570 12.89 12.37 12.75
C TYR A 570 11.75 11.72 11.94
N ILE A 571 12.04 10.57 11.41
CA ILE A 571 11.09 9.71 10.68
C ILE A 571 10.89 8.46 11.53
N ALA A 572 9.67 8.19 11.98
CA ALA A 572 9.35 7.05 12.83
C ALA A 572 8.80 5.89 11.98
N TYR A 573 9.25 4.68 12.31
CA TYR A 573 8.64 3.45 11.85
C TYR A 573 8.04 2.71 13.04
N LYS A 574 6.76 2.39 12.93
CA LYS A 574 5.98 1.80 14.03
C LYS A 574 4.99 0.74 13.58
N THR A 575 4.66 -0.13 14.49
CA THR A 575 3.46 -1.00 14.46
C THR A 575 2.40 -0.42 15.39
N SER A 576 2.32 -0.90 16.63
CA SER A 576 1.56 -0.26 17.73
C SER A 576 2.36 0.88 18.38
N THR A 577 3.68 0.72 18.50
CA THR A 577 4.66 1.69 19.01
C THR A 577 5.81 1.87 18.02
N ASN A 578 6.58 2.96 18.14
CA ASN A 578 7.78 3.12 17.34
C ASN A 578 8.78 2.02 17.71
N PHE A 579 9.36 1.36 16.71
CA PHE A 579 10.44 0.42 16.92
C PHE A 579 11.79 0.94 16.39
N VAL A 580 11.75 1.87 15.42
CA VAL A 580 12.93 2.61 14.97
C VAL A 580 12.56 4.04 14.56
N ASP A 581 13.39 4.99 14.99
CA ASP A 581 13.34 6.40 14.57
C ASP A 581 14.59 6.71 13.73
N VAL A 582 14.41 7.35 12.58
CA VAL A 582 15.49 7.71 11.64
C VAL A 582 15.63 9.21 11.58
N VAL A 583 16.83 9.72 11.81
CA VAL A 583 17.20 11.13 11.68
C VAL A 583 18.21 11.27 10.55
N PRO A 584 17.82 11.80 9.37
CA PRO A 584 18.76 12.09 8.31
C PRO A 584 19.77 13.17 8.73
N GLN A 585 21.05 12.93 8.42
CA GLN A 585 22.15 13.85 8.64
C GLN A 585 22.92 14.05 7.33
N ARG A 586 23.84 15.01 7.26
CA ARG A 586 24.54 15.35 6.02
C ARG A 586 25.35 14.20 5.38
N SER A 587 25.86 13.27 6.19
CA SER A 587 26.74 12.18 5.72
C SER A 587 26.27 10.79 6.12
N ARG A 588 25.17 10.67 6.87
CA ARG A 588 24.67 9.39 7.38
C ARG A 588 23.22 9.47 7.80
N LEU A 589 22.63 8.31 8.06
CA LEU A 589 21.36 8.18 8.78
C LEU A 589 21.67 7.79 10.24
N ARG A 590 21.14 8.56 11.18
CA ARG A 590 21.18 8.21 12.59
C ARG A 590 19.88 7.52 12.96
N LEU A 591 19.97 6.31 13.47
CA LEU A 591 18.82 5.50 13.88
C LEU A 591 18.78 5.36 15.38
N SER A 592 17.58 5.39 15.97
CA SER A 592 17.35 5.04 17.38
C SER A 592 16.42 3.84 17.42
N LEU A 593 16.86 2.75 18.07
CA LEU A 593 16.03 1.53 18.24
C LEU A 593 15.35 1.57 19.60
N ASN A 594 14.06 1.26 19.61
CA ASN A 594 13.26 1.22 20.83
C ASN A 594 13.47 -0.09 21.60
N MET A 595 14.66 -0.25 22.16
CA MET A 595 15.04 -1.38 22.99
C MET A 595 16.17 -0.96 23.95
N LYS A 596 16.36 -1.76 25.01
CA LYS A 596 17.47 -1.52 25.94
C LYS A 596 18.79 -1.97 25.29
N PHE A 597 19.84 -1.23 25.54
CA PHE A 597 21.17 -1.57 25.02
C PHE A 597 21.63 -2.98 25.45
N SER A 598 21.28 -3.38 26.69
CA SER A 598 21.60 -4.72 27.21
C SER A 598 20.87 -5.88 26.53
N GLU A 599 19.87 -5.61 25.72
CA GLU A 599 19.06 -6.62 25.02
C GLU A 599 19.48 -6.80 23.56
N VAL A 600 20.39 -5.95 23.06
CA VAL A 600 20.83 -5.96 21.67
C VAL A 600 21.89 -7.04 21.46
N ASN A 601 21.65 -7.90 20.46
CA ASN A 601 22.69 -8.76 19.93
C ASN A 601 23.37 -8.08 18.74
N ASP A 602 24.52 -7.45 19.00
CA ASP A 602 25.31 -6.70 18.02
C ASP A 602 26.72 -7.27 17.88
N PRO A 603 26.92 -8.34 17.11
CA PRO A 603 28.22 -9.00 16.96
C PRO A 603 29.25 -8.13 16.23
N LYS A 604 28.82 -7.06 15.54
CA LYS A 604 29.70 -6.16 14.78
C LYS A 604 30.00 -4.84 15.48
N GLY A 605 29.39 -4.57 16.63
CA GLY A 605 29.63 -3.35 17.41
C GLY A 605 29.15 -2.07 16.73
N LEU A 606 28.05 -2.13 15.98
CA LEU A 606 27.47 -0.97 15.30
C LEU A 606 26.63 -0.08 16.23
N CYS A 607 26.17 -0.65 17.35
CA CYS A 607 25.32 0.02 18.31
C CYS A 607 26.11 0.84 19.31
N LYS A 608 25.61 2.03 19.60
CA LYS A 608 26.09 2.89 20.66
C LYS A 608 25.06 2.93 21.78
N ASP A 609 25.55 2.76 23.03
CA ASP A 609 24.76 2.95 24.23
C ASP A 609 24.48 4.44 24.44
N ILE A 610 23.20 4.81 24.49
CA ILE A 610 22.74 6.16 24.75
C ILE A 610 21.84 6.23 26.00
N THR A 611 21.92 5.22 26.86
CA THR A 611 21.19 5.17 28.14
C THR A 611 21.44 6.43 28.95
N GLY A 612 20.41 7.12 29.37
CA GLY A 612 20.48 8.33 30.19
C GLY A 612 20.88 9.63 29.44
N VAL A 613 21.03 9.56 28.12
CA VAL A 613 21.26 10.76 27.30
C VAL A 613 19.89 11.31 26.87
N GLY A 614 19.43 12.39 27.49
CA GLY A 614 18.16 13.06 27.15
C GLY A 614 18.14 13.51 25.68
N ARG A 615 17.41 12.76 24.81
CA ARG A 615 17.29 13.02 23.37
C ARG A 615 15.87 12.75 22.90
N TRP A 616 15.58 13.28 21.72
CA TRP A 616 14.38 12.98 20.94
C TRP A 616 14.55 11.61 20.27
N GLY A 617 13.90 10.57 20.77
CA GLY A 617 13.92 9.21 20.27
C GLY A 617 13.58 8.20 21.38
N ASN A 618 12.96 7.09 21.01
CA ASN A 618 12.57 6.03 21.93
C ASN A 618 13.70 4.99 22.00
N GLY A 619 14.10 4.56 23.23
CA GLY A 619 15.06 3.50 23.49
C GLY A 619 16.50 3.97 23.71
N ASP A 620 17.36 3.01 24.08
CA ASP A 620 18.73 3.24 24.57
C ASP A 620 19.82 2.94 23.53
N VAL A 621 19.43 2.65 22.28
CA VAL A 621 20.33 2.17 21.22
C VAL A 621 20.38 3.16 20.06
N GLU A 622 21.58 3.63 19.72
CA GLU A 622 21.82 4.45 18.53
C GLU A 622 22.70 3.71 17.52
N ILE A 623 22.37 3.81 16.24
CA ILE A 623 23.16 3.29 15.11
C ILE A 623 23.44 4.43 14.13
N GLY A 624 24.67 4.49 13.63
CA GLY A 624 25.04 5.36 12.50
C GLY A 624 25.13 4.53 11.22
N LEU A 625 24.20 4.68 10.30
CA LEU A 625 24.25 4.05 8.99
C LEU A 625 24.87 5.00 7.98
N GLU A 626 26.07 4.68 7.49
CA GLU A 626 26.91 5.55 6.66
C GLU A 626 27.08 5.06 5.23
N SER A 627 26.81 3.76 4.97
CA SER A 627 27.00 3.16 3.63
C SER A 627 26.04 2.00 3.38
N MET A 628 25.84 1.68 2.11
CA MET A 628 25.05 0.51 1.69
C MET A 628 25.61 -0.81 2.23
N GLY A 629 26.93 -0.91 2.42
CA GLY A 629 27.57 -2.10 3.00
C GLY A 629 27.19 -2.42 4.44
N GLN A 630 26.68 -1.44 5.19
CA GLN A 630 26.20 -1.61 6.58
C GLN A 630 24.69 -1.91 6.66
N LEU A 631 23.97 -1.84 5.53
CA LEU A 631 22.52 -1.90 5.52
C LEU A 631 21.98 -3.24 6.04
N ASP A 632 22.60 -4.36 5.67
CA ASP A 632 22.16 -5.69 6.09
C ASP A 632 22.29 -5.88 7.61
N ASP A 633 23.42 -5.45 8.16
CA ASP A 633 23.68 -5.53 9.58
C ASP A 633 22.76 -4.61 10.37
N THR A 634 22.55 -3.39 9.86
CA THR A 634 21.60 -2.44 10.43
C THR A 634 20.18 -3.00 10.42
N MET A 635 19.76 -3.64 9.33
CA MET A 635 18.45 -4.28 9.26
C MET A 635 18.30 -5.47 10.21
N ALA A 636 19.37 -6.22 10.46
CA ALA A 636 19.35 -7.30 11.47
C ALA A 636 19.10 -6.75 12.89
N LEU A 637 19.65 -5.59 13.20
CA LEU A 637 19.43 -4.89 14.49
C LEU A 637 18.02 -4.27 14.56
N ILE A 638 17.53 -3.67 13.47
CA ILE A 638 16.16 -3.14 13.38
C ILE A 638 15.13 -4.26 13.56
N ARG A 639 15.37 -5.45 13.01
CA ARG A 639 14.51 -6.62 13.20
C ARG A 639 14.37 -7.03 14.65
N GLN A 640 15.43 -6.99 15.45
CA GLN A 640 15.36 -7.29 16.88
C GLN A 640 14.40 -6.31 17.59
N SER A 641 14.51 -5.02 17.29
CA SER A 641 13.59 -4.03 17.85
C SER A 641 12.15 -4.24 17.34
N PHE A 642 11.97 -4.57 16.08
CA PHE A 642 10.66 -4.87 15.49
C PHE A 642 10.02 -6.10 16.11
N GLU A 643 10.75 -7.22 16.23
CA GLU A 643 10.28 -8.48 16.81
C GLU A 643 9.87 -8.28 18.26
N LYS A 644 10.67 -7.57 19.06
CA LYS A 644 10.33 -7.21 20.42
C LYS A 644 8.96 -6.53 20.53
N HIS A 645 8.66 -5.57 19.65
CA HIS A 645 7.39 -4.83 19.67
C HIS A 645 6.24 -5.57 18.94
N SER A 646 6.57 -6.63 18.20
CA SER A 646 5.59 -7.56 17.64
C SER A 646 5.25 -8.68 18.64
N ASP A 647 6.24 -9.11 19.46
CA ASP A 647 6.11 -10.20 20.43
C ASP A 647 5.66 -9.74 21.82
N GLU A 648 5.74 -8.45 22.18
CA GLU A 648 5.16 -7.95 23.45
C GLU A 648 3.66 -8.24 23.58
N LYS A 649 2.98 -8.52 22.47
CA LYS A 649 1.62 -9.10 22.51
C LYS A 649 1.58 -10.61 22.80
N LEU A 650 2.67 -11.34 22.59
CA LEU A 650 2.75 -12.79 22.86
C LEU A 650 3.31 -13.10 24.25
N SER A 651 4.17 -12.27 24.81
CA SER A 651 4.82 -12.49 26.11
C SER A 651 4.05 -11.93 27.31
N GLY A 652 3.10 -11.03 27.12
CA GLY A 652 2.13 -10.63 28.16
C GLY A 652 1.19 -11.77 28.59
N LEU A 653 1.22 -12.90 27.90
CA LEU A 653 0.42 -14.10 28.17
C LEU A 653 1.22 -15.27 28.81
N ALA A 654 2.55 -15.15 28.93
CA ALA A 654 3.39 -16.25 29.44
C ALA A 654 3.81 -16.10 30.92
N VAL A 655 3.30 -15.11 31.66
CA VAL A 655 3.57 -14.92 33.12
C VAL A 655 2.27 -14.91 33.91
N ALA A 656 1.35 -15.78 33.55
CA ALA A 656 0.21 -16.14 34.42
C ALA A 656 -0.18 -17.60 34.18
N VAL A 657 0.69 -18.51 34.61
CA VAL A 657 0.34 -19.89 34.96
C VAL A 657 0.83 -20.15 36.37
#